data_e12aecf585475ebb8b1fc8bbc3d01a66
#
_entry.id   e12aecf585475ebb8b1fc8bbc3d01a66
#
_cell.length_a   1.000
_cell.length_b   1.000
_cell.length_c   1.000
_cell.angle_alpha   90.00
_cell.angle_beta   90.00
_cell.angle_gamma   90.00
#
_symmetry.space_group_name_H-M   'P 1'
#
loop_
_entity.id
_entity.type
_entity.pdbx_description
1 polymer ?
#
loop_
_entity_poly.entity_id
_entity_poly.type
_entity_poly.pdbx_seq_one_letter_code
_entity_poly.pdbx_strand_id
1 'polypeptide(L)'
;MHHKCICAPLCSPVPSVVKIFYRVQKTLLLTSFAFLSLALQAQTPILGFTPASAAHESAVEEKFKSIPTPDGERRQHKIFTAEPHVAGSVRNNELARYIADQWRNEGLEDVIIRRYDVYGSNPKSTFLEMTAPVRYRALLRELPVPGDPDLKNKSISSAWSGMSASGEVTAPLVYAHSGNPEDYDLLRKQGIDVKGKVVLVRYSNPYSYRGFKALTAQREGAAAILIYSDPAEDGFTKGKVVPNGPWGPEYHIQRGSITYDFMVPGDPLTPGWASIPGAKRIPVEDAVSIPKIMALPLSWHDAKPLLAQMDGPVAPTDWQGQDWQGGLPIKYHLGGNRVRVHVKIEMDNSTQPYYVVEGRIRGADLPDDWIVLGNHRDAWVFGGVDPSSGTASMMELTRALGQLKKDGIRPRRTIVVCSWDGEEMGLTGSTEWGEQFADELRKKAVAYINVDEATSGRNFHGQAVASLAPMLVEASRSVQDPSGKTLYDAWKATTARDKEAGKQSGQMNDSGVSDGTLADTRIGSGSDHTVFLNFVGVPVLGLQFDGPYGVYHSAYDDFFWMNHFGDPGYRYHTLMSQLWGVLALRLSNSDILPFDFATYAQNIRQFVSELEKNSPVILSGATGSRSEKSKDPSPACVTCVSKGSSNQGSSSTALDLKGVETAISDFESSGQRLNLSIARLLSAGPIDPKLAATINHGAMQVERNWLNPDGIPGRPWFKHILYGARFTYAHLELPGLTEAVEKQDWPVAQQQAEILRQALIANTKLLNDLNSTLTAETAAPAK
;
A
#
# COMPACT_ATOMS: atom_id res chain seq x y z
N MET A 1 65.11 -16.59 -49.14
CA MET A 1 65.81 -15.87 -50.24
C MET A 1 65.99 -14.44 -49.81
N HIS A 2 67.24 -14.06 -49.70
CA HIS A 2 67.87 -12.74 -49.83
C HIS A 2 67.41 -11.62 -48.90
N HIS A 3 68.25 -11.25 -47.93
CA HIS A 3 69.50 -10.41 -47.95
C HIS A 3 69.12 -8.93 -48.05
N LYS A 4 69.67 -7.96 -47.35
CA LYS A 4 70.94 -7.67 -46.60
C LYS A 4 70.70 -6.31 -45.92
N CYS A 5 71.14 -6.06 -44.80
CA CYS A 5 72.41 -5.56 -44.23
C CYS A 5 72.52 -4.04 -44.06
N ILE A 6 72.80 -3.66 -42.78
CA ILE A 6 73.98 -2.88 -42.30
C ILE A 6 73.85 -1.33 -42.41
N CYS A 7 73.87 -0.58 -41.32
CA CYS A 7 74.94 0.07 -40.64
C CYS A 7 74.48 1.04 -39.53
N ALA A 8 75.07 0.93 -38.41
CA ALA A 8 75.08 1.97 -37.36
C ALA A 8 76.16 3.03 -37.70
N PRO A 9 76.09 4.24 -37.10
CA PRO A 9 77.05 4.47 -36.03
C PRO A 9 76.50 5.28 -34.84
N LEU A 10 77.11 4.97 -33.69
CA LEU A 10 77.18 5.63 -32.42
C LEU A 10 77.22 7.17 -32.45
N CYS A 11 76.42 7.78 -31.62
CA CYS A 11 76.80 9.02 -30.88
C CYS A 11 75.81 9.20 -29.70
N SER A 12 76.34 9.04 -28.49
CA SER A 12 75.71 9.44 -27.23
C SER A 12 75.88 10.94 -27.03
N PRO A 13 74.87 11.62 -26.49
CA PRO A 13 75.13 12.78 -25.65
C PRO A 13 74.58 12.55 -24.23
N VAL A 14 75.39 12.94 -23.27
CA VAL A 14 75.21 12.99 -21.82
C VAL A 14 73.92 13.80 -21.48
N PRO A 15 73.04 13.32 -20.60
CA PRO A 15 71.90 14.11 -20.15
C PRO A 15 72.35 15.12 -19.12
N SER A 16 72.15 16.41 -19.40
CA SER A 16 72.40 17.48 -18.46
C SER A 16 71.50 17.42 -17.24
N VAL A 17 72.06 17.62 -16.05
CA VAL A 17 71.41 17.58 -14.72
C VAL A 17 70.19 18.46 -14.60
N VAL A 18 70.07 19.50 -15.42
CA VAL A 18 68.94 20.45 -15.45
C VAL A 18 67.63 19.85 -15.92
N LYS A 19 67.62 18.76 -16.73
CA LYS A 19 66.37 18.11 -17.18
C LYS A 19 65.75 17.19 -16.13
N ILE A 20 66.50 16.75 -15.13
CA ILE A 20 66.03 15.87 -14.05
C ILE A 20 65.27 16.70 -13.01
N PHE A 21 65.72 17.93 -12.67
CA PHE A 21 65.01 18.77 -11.72
C PHE A 21 63.65 19.26 -12.26
N TYR A 22 63.51 19.51 -13.54
CA TYR A 22 62.24 19.94 -14.14
C TYR A 22 61.19 18.79 -14.22
N ARG A 23 61.64 17.54 -14.33
CA ARG A 23 60.74 16.37 -14.33
C ARG A 23 60.24 16.02 -12.93
N VAL A 24 61.10 16.14 -11.92
CA VAL A 24 60.70 15.88 -10.52
C VAL A 24 59.75 16.93 -9.99
N GLN A 25 59.93 18.21 -10.33
CA GLN A 25 58.99 19.27 -9.95
C GLN A 25 57.63 19.17 -10.64
N LYS A 26 57.54 18.75 -11.93
CA LYS A 26 56.27 18.52 -12.63
C LYS A 26 55.56 17.28 -12.09
N THR A 27 56.27 16.21 -11.69
CA THR A 27 55.67 15.01 -11.11
C THR A 27 55.13 15.28 -9.71
N LEU A 28 55.84 16.03 -8.88
CA LEU A 28 55.38 16.47 -7.55
C LEU A 28 54.19 17.43 -7.61
N LEU A 29 54.12 18.38 -8.57
CA LEU A 29 52.97 19.25 -8.78
C LEU A 29 51.75 18.48 -9.34
N LEU A 30 51.94 17.51 -10.23
CA LEU A 30 50.86 16.67 -10.77
C LEU A 30 50.32 15.68 -9.74
N THR A 31 51.15 15.11 -8.85
CA THR A 31 50.68 14.27 -7.74
C THR A 31 49.98 15.09 -6.65
N SER A 32 50.42 16.29 -6.35
CA SER A 32 49.71 17.18 -5.41
C SER A 32 48.37 17.68 -5.95
N PHE A 33 48.26 17.95 -7.25
CA PHE A 33 46.96 18.25 -7.88
C PHE A 33 46.04 17.00 -8.00
N ALA A 34 46.59 15.81 -8.22
CA ALA A 34 45.80 14.56 -8.21
C ALA A 34 45.28 14.18 -6.80
N PHE A 35 46.07 14.48 -5.75
CA PHE A 35 45.61 14.30 -4.37
C PHE A 35 44.60 15.39 -3.92
N LEU A 36 44.66 16.60 -4.46
CA LEU A 36 43.69 17.68 -4.19
C LEU A 36 42.38 17.45 -4.98
N SER A 37 42.45 16.82 -6.15
CA SER A 37 41.24 16.51 -6.94
C SER A 37 40.51 15.24 -6.49
N LEU A 38 41.14 14.37 -5.68
CA LEU A 38 40.42 13.26 -5.02
C LEU A 38 39.64 13.69 -3.78
N ALA A 39 39.82 14.92 -3.28
CA ALA A 39 39.12 15.41 -2.08
C ALA A 39 37.88 16.29 -2.39
N LEU A 40 37.52 16.50 -3.66
CA LEU A 40 36.29 17.18 -4.07
C LEU A 40 35.43 16.25 -4.95
N GLN A 41 35.12 15.06 -4.49
CA GLN A 41 33.83 14.47 -4.87
C GLN A 41 32.78 15.34 -4.20
N ALA A 42 32.10 16.19 -4.96
CA ALA A 42 30.95 16.91 -4.47
C ALA A 42 29.98 15.87 -3.86
N GLN A 43 29.92 15.86 -2.53
CA GLN A 43 29.01 14.97 -1.85
C GLN A 43 27.59 15.25 -2.35
N THR A 44 26.88 14.21 -2.76
CA THR A 44 25.49 14.36 -3.16
C THR A 44 24.70 14.86 -1.96
N PRO A 45 24.03 16.02 -2.05
CA PRO A 45 23.24 16.53 -0.93
C PRO A 45 22.15 15.52 -0.59
N ILE A 46 21.90 15.27 0.70
CA ILE A 46 20.76 14.49 1.18
C ILE A 46 19.72 15.46 1.72
N LEU A 47 18.46 15.27 1.32
CA LEU A 47 17.35 16.12 1.77
C LEU A 47 17.24 16.10 3.30
N GLY A 48 17.18 17.29 3.90
CA GLY A 48 17.05 17.45 5.35
C GLY A 48 18.38 17.43 6.13
N PHE A 49 19.53 17.32 5.44
CA PHE A 49 20.85 17.24 6.08
C PHE A 49 21.72 18.44 5.74
N THR A 50 22.51 18.88 6.72
CA THR A 50 23.66 19.78 6.46
C THR A 50 24.75 19.00 5.71
N PRO A 51 25.70 19.67 5.02
CA PRO A 51 26.79 18.95 4.33
C PRO A 51 27.60 18.02 5.24
N ALA A 52 27.79 18.39 6.51
CA ALA A 52 28.54 17.58 7.47
C ALA A 52 27.74 16.34 7.92
N SER A 53 26.46 16.51 8.26
CA SER A 53 25.59 15.41 8.66
C SER A 53 25.26 14.48 7.48
N ALA A 54 25.14 15.00 6.24
CA ALA A 54 24.96 14.19 5.03
C ALA A 54 26.17 13.25 4.78
N ALA A 55 27.40 13.72 5.04
CA ALA A 55 28.59 12.89 4.93
C ALA A 55 28.58 11.74 5.94
N HIS A 56 28.18 12.03 7.17
CA HIS A 56 28.05 11.01 8.21
C HIS A 56 26.94 10.03 7.86
N GLU A 57 25.78 10.51 7.45
CA GLU A 57 24.63 9.67 7.05
C GLU A 57 24.99 8.74 5.90
N SER A 58 25.66 9.22 4.86
CA SER A 58 26.12 8.38 3.75
C SER A 58 26.99 7.22 4.23
N ALA A 59 27.88 7.45 5.21
CA ALA A 59 28.71 6.39 5.76
C ALA A 59 27.91 5.38 6.60
N VAL A 60 26.89 5.83 7.33
CA VAL A 60 25.96 4.98 8.08
C VAL A 60 25.11 4.13 7.13
N GLU A 61 24.56 4.75 6.06
CA GLU A 61 23.79 4.03 5.03
C GLU A 61 24.62 2.95 4.33
N GLU A 62 25.88 3.25 3.94
CA GLU A 62 26.75 2.24 3.30
C GLU A 62 27.01 1.07 4.23
N LYS A 63 27.27 1.33 5.51
CA LYS A 63 27.45 0.28 6.51
C LYS A 63 26.17 -0.53 6.68
N PHE A 64 25.01 0.13 6.81
CA PHE A 64 23.72 -0.53 6.93
C PHE A 64 23.45 -1.44 5.73
N LYS A 65 23.55 -0.93 4.49
CA LYS A 65 23.30 -1.66 3.25
C LYS A 65 24.17 -2.91 3.07
N SER A 66 25.33 -2.96 3.71
CA SER A 66 26.23 -4.13 3.65
C SER A 66 25.81 -5.30 4.55
N ILE A 67 24.79 -5.11 5.42
CA ILE A 67 24.42 -6.11 6.44
C ILE A 67 23.32 -7.06 5.96
N PRO A 68 22.19 -6.63 5.36
CA PRO A 68 21.17 -7.54 4.83
C PRO A 68 21.75 -8.45 3.73
N THR A 69 21.37 -9.72 3.73
CA THR A 69 21.91 -10.70 2.77
C THR A 69 20.82 -11.58 2.17
N PRO A 70 20.97 -12.01 0.91
CA PRO A 70 20.01 -12.93 0.28
C PRO A 70 19.83 -14.24 1.05
N ASP A 71 20.89 -14.77 1.64
CA ASP A 71 20.81 -15.99 2.48
C ASP A 71 20.06 -15.75 3.79
N GLY A 72 20.16 -14.55 4.36
CA GLY A 72 19.40 -14.13 5.53
C GLY A 72 17.93 -14.07 5.20
N GLU A 73 17.57 -13.34 4.15
CA GLU A 73 16.19 -13.24 3.63
C GLU A 73 15.58 -14.62 3.39
N ARG A 74 16.29 -15.47 2.64
CA ARG A 74 15.82 -16.81 2.32
C ARG A 74 15.60 -17.68 3.55
N ARG A 75 16.46 -17.57 4.58
CA ARG A 75 16.26 -18.30 5.85
C ARG A 75 15.01 -17.84 6.57
N GLN A 76 14.81 -16.52 6.69
CA GLN A 76 13.63 -15.96 7.35
C GLN A 76 12.36 -16.34 6.58
N HIS A 77 12.32 -16.09 5.29
CA HIS A 77 11.20 -16.44 4.44
C HIS A 77 10.78 -17.91 4.58
N LYS A 78 11.75 -18.83 4.57
CA LYS A 78 11.48 -20.26 4.77
C LYS A 78 10.88 -20.60 6.14
N ILE A 79 11.22 -19.86 7.20
CA ILE A 79 10.65 -20.07 8.55
C ILE A 79 9.18 -19.63 8.58
N PHE A 80 8.89 -18.49 7.98
CA PHE A 80 7.53 -17.93 7.99
C PHE A 80 6.59 -18.75 7.11
N THR A 81 7.04 -19.21 5.96
CA THR A 81 6.24 -20.00 5.00
C THR A 81 6.20 -21.51 5.28
N ALA A 82 6.79 -22.00 6.38
CA ALA A 82 6.89 -23.43 6.64
C ALA A 82 5.53 -24.10 6.93
N GLU A 83 4.58 -23.36 7.46
CA GLU A 83 3.24 -23.85 7.84
C GLU A 83 2.19 -22.74 7.65
N PRO A 84 0.93 -23.09 7.37
CA PRO A 84 -0.18 -22.12 7.37
C PRO A 84 -0.27 -21.36 8.70
N HIS A 85 -0.41 -20.02 8.61
CA HIS A 85 -0.36 -19.14 9.79
C HIS A 85 -1.42 -18.03 9.75
N VAL A 86 -2.67 -18.43 9.64
CA VAL A 86 -3.84 -17.53 9.68
C VAL A 86 -3.84 -16.73 10.98
N ALA A 87 -4.37 -15.50 10.92
CA ALA A 87 -4.52 -14.59 12.07
C ALA A 87 -5.02 -15.28 13.33
N GLY A 88 -4.39 -15.03 14.48
CA GLY A 88 -4.73 -15.62 15.77
C GLY A 88 -4.46 -17.13 15.92
N SER A 89 -4.01 -17.83 14.87
CA SER A 89 -3.72 -19.27 14.93
C SER A 89 -2.54 -19.58 15.85
N VAL A 90 -2.43 -20.85 16.27
CA VAL A 90 -1.31 -21.33 17.10
C VAL A 90 0.04 -21.03 16.40
N ARG A 91 0.13 -21.34 15.10
CA ARG A 91 1.35 -21.10 14.33
C ARG A 91 1.70 -19.62 14.23
N ASN A 92 0.72 -18.76 13.95
CA ASN A 92 0.94 -17.31 13.90
C ASN A 92 1.41 -16.75 15.26
N ASN A 93 0.88 -17.27 16.37
CA ASN A 93 1.30 -16.91 17.73
C ASN A 93 2.72 -17.42 18.07
N GLU A 94 3.16 -18.55 17.51
CA GLU A 94 4.54 -19.02 17.60
C GLU A 94 5.49 -18.09 16.83
N LEU A 95 5.08 -17.66 15.64
CA LEU A 95 5.85 -16.70 14.84
C LEU A 95 5.98 -15.34 15.54
N ALA A 96 4.94 -14.88 16.25
CA ALA A 96 5.03 -13.67 17.08
C ALA A 96 6.12 -13.80 18.18
N ARG A 97 6.19 -14.95 18.86
CA ARG A 97 7.24 -15.21 19.85
C ARG A 97 8.62 -15.31 19.20
N TYR A 98 8.71 -15.99 18.05
CA TYR A 98 9.94 -16.08 17.28
C TYR A 98 10.47 -14.68 16.92
N ILE A 99 9.65 -13.80 16.36
CA ILE A 99 10.02 -12.41 16.05
C ILE A 99 10.52 -11.69 17.29
N ALA A 100 9.76 -11.74 18.39
CA ALA A 100 10.14 -11.06 19.62
C ALA A 100 11.48 -11.56 20.17
N ASP A 101 11.75 -12.85 20.11
CA ASP A 101 13.00 -13.44 20.59
C ASP A 101 14.19 -13.09 19.67
N GLN A 102 13.99 -13.08 18.34
CA GLN A 102 15.01 -12.62 17.40
C GLN A 102 15.34 -11.14 17.63
N TRP A 103 14.34 -10.27 17.76
CA TRP A 103 14.57 -8.85 18.00
C TRP A 103 15.31 -8.57 19.29
N ARG A 104 15.01 -9.30 20.39
CA ARG A 104 15.78 -9.21 21.65
C ARG A 104 17.24 -9.63 21.45
N ASN A 105 17.49 -10.72 20.73
CA ASN A 105 18.84 -11.24 20.46
C ASN A 105 19.63 -10.28 19.53
N GLU A 106 18.97 -9.59 18.63
CA GLU A 106 19.53 -8.57 17.75
C GLU A 106 19.82 -7.26 18.49
N GLY A 107 19.21 -7.08 19.66
CA GLY A 107 19.47 -5.94 20.54
C GLY A 107 18.46 -4.83 20.42
N LEU A 108 17.26 -5.07 19.86
CA LEU A 108 16.14 -4.16 19.97
C LEU A 108 15.72 -4.02 21.43
N GLU A 109 15.26 -2.84 21.76
CA GLU A 109 14.81 -2.45 23.11
C GLU A 109 13.28 -2.47 23.17
N ASP A 110 12.72 -2.59 24.39
CA ASP A 110 11.28 -2.57 24.64
C ASP A 110 10.49 -3.55 23.77
N VAL A 111 11.03 -4.76 23.55
CA VAL A 111 10.35 -5.77 22.76
C VAL A 111 9.17 -6.34 23.55
N ILE A 112 7.96 -6.04 23.07
CA ILE A 112 6.69 -6.36 23.73
C ILE A 112 5.80 -7.12 22.75
N ILE A 113 5.09 -8.13 23.24
CA ILE A 113 3.97 -8.78 22.54
C ILE A 113 2.68 -8.25 23.18
N ARG A 114 1.90 -7.48 22.41
CA ARG A 114 0.63 -6.90 22.86
C ARG A 114 -0.53 -7.78 22.44
N ARG A 115 -1.48 -7.96 23.34
CA ARG A 115 -2.70 -8.71 23.10
C ARG A 115 -3.86 -7.75 22.85
N TYR A 116 -4.62 -8.05 21.79
CA TYR A 116 -5.93 -7.46 21.51
C TYR A 116 -6.96 -8.58 21.44
N ASP A 117 -8.10 -8.39 22.09
CA ASP A 117 -9.21 -9.36 22.06
C ASP A 117 -10.19 -8.90 20.97
N VAL A 118 -10.11 -9.48 19.76
CA VAL A 118 -10.83 -9.02 18.59
C VAL A 118 -11.96 -9.97 18.20
N TYR A 119 -12.99 -9.46 17.53
CA TYR A 119 -14.01 -10.30 16.90
C TYR A 119 -13.44 -10.88 15.62
N GLY A 120 -12.89 -12.08 15.72
CA GLY A 120 -12.23 -12.78 14.63
C GLY A 120 -13.15 -13.82 13.96
N SER A 121 -12.61 -14.50 12.95
CA SER A 121 -13.37 -15.43 12.10
C SER A 121 -12.53 -16.66 11.78
N ASN A 122 -13.12 -17.86 11.96
CA ASN A 122 -12.50 -19.14 11.60
C ASN A 122 -13.52 -20.07 10.94
N PRO A 123 -13.15 -20.89 9.95
CA PRO A 123 -14.06 -21.83 9.33
C PRO A 123 -14.26 -23.06 10.22
N LYS A 124 -15.51 -23.49 10.44
CA LYS A 124 -15.86 -24.81 10.96
C LYS A 124 -16.10 -25.81 9.85
N SER A 125 -16.93 -25.43 8.88
CA SER A 125 -17.17 -26.26 7.69
C SER A 125 -17.68 -25.42 6.51
N THR A 126 -17.30 -25.82 5.29
CA THR A 126 -17.80 -25.26 4.04
C THR A 126 -18.24 -26.37 3.09
N PHE A 127 -19.35 -26.16 2.39
CA PHE A 127 -19.94 -27.14 1.48
C PHE A 127 -20.60 -26.44 0.29
N LEU A 128 -20.37 -26.96 -0.90
CA LEU A 128 -21.05 -26.54 -2.13
C LEU A 128 -21.35 -27.76 -3.00
N GLU A 129 -22.61 -27.90 -3.44
CA GLU A 129 -23.03 -28.92 -4.38
C GLU A 129 -24.01 -28.32 -5.40
N MET A 130 -23.78 -28.55 -6.69
CA MET A 130 -24.81 -28.38 -7.71
C MET A 130 -25.80 -29.55 -7.60
N THR A 131 -27.07 -29.23 -7.33
CA THR A 131 -28.12 -30.24 -7.16
C THR A 131 -28.95 -30.48 -8.43
N ALA A 132 -28.92 -29.52 -9.36
CA ALA A 132 -29.57 -29.61 -10.66
C ALA A 132 -28.76 -28.78 -11.69
N PRO A 133 -28.75 -29.10 -12.98
CA PRO A 133 -29.43 -30.25 -13.64
C PRO A 133 -28.71 -31.59 -13.43
N VAL A 134 -27.44 -31.54 -13.03
CA VAL A 134 -26.61 -32.71 -12.72
C VAL A 134 -26.02 -32.53 -11.33
N ARG A 135 -25.76 -33.62 -10.65
CA ARG A 135 -25.15 -33.55 -9.33
C ARG A 135 -23.64 -33.40 -9.46
N TYR A 136 -23.10 -32.32 -8.88
CA TYR A 136 -21.68 -32.08 -8.81
C TYR A 136 -21.30 -31.47 -7.45
N ARG A 137 -20.40 -32.13 -6.74
CA ARG A 137 -19.87 -31.62 -5.46
C ARG A 137 -18.56 -30.94 -5.68
N ALA A 138 -18.45 -29.67 -5.27
CA ALA A 138 -17.23 -28.90 -5.34
C ALA A 138 -16.13 -29.47 -4.43
N LEU A 139 -14.89 -29.37 -4.86
CA LEU A 139 -13.72 -29.88 -4.14
C LEU A 139 -13.35 -28.98 -2.96
N LEU A 140 -13.41 -27.67 -3.13
CA LEU A 140 -13.16 -26.61 -2.16
C LEU A 140 -11.76 -26.70 -1.50
N ARG A 141 -10.77 -27.17 -2.22
CA ARG A 141 -9.37 -27.25 -1.77
C ARG A 141 -8.41 -27.23 -2.94
N GLU A 142 -7.21 -26.77 -2.70
CA GLU A 142 -6.09 -26.88 -3.63
C GLU A 142 -5.53 -28.31 -3.65
N LEU A 143 -5.01 -28.71 -4.83
CA LEU A 143 -4.34 -30.00 -4.99
C LEU A 143 -2.83 -29.80 -5.13
N PRO A 144 -2.02 -30.77 -4.61
CA PRO A 144 -0.58 -30.77 -4.79
C PRO A 144 -0.16 -30.73 -6.25
N VAL A 145 0.89 -29.96 -6.53
CA VAL A 145 1.56 -29.93 -7.84
C VAL A 145 2.93 -30.59 -7.77
N PRO A 146 3.48 -31.08 -8.90
CA PRO A 146 4.80 -31.69 -8.93
C PRO A 146 5.91 -30.72 -8.46
N GLY A 147 6.76 -31.19 -7.58
CA GLY A 147 7.92 -30.43 -7.08
C GLY A 147 7.66 -29.57 -5.85
N ASP A 148 6.40 -29.37 -5.49
CA ASP A 148 6.01 -28.61 -4.32
C ASP A 148 5.60 -29.55 -3.16
N PRO A 149 6.41 -29.63 -2.09
CA PRO A 149 6.11 -30.47 -0.94
C PRO A 149 5.10 -29.85 0.02
N ASP A 150 4.95 -28.52 0.05
CA ASP A 150 4.20 -27.77 1.07
C ASP A 150 2.70 -27.98 0.92
N LEU A 151 2.21 -28.15 -0.30
CA LEU A 151 0.82 -28.47 -0.62
C LEU A 151 0.31 -29.84 -0.07
N LYS A 152 1.17 -30.65 0.51
CA LYS A 152 0.79 -31.88 1.22
C LYS A 152 0.47 -31.62 2.70
N ASN A 153 0.62 -30.41 3.16
CA ASN A 153 0.37 -30.05 4.55
C ASN A 153 -1.13 -30.21 4.87
N LYS A 154 -1.41 -30.97 5.94
CA LYS A 154 -2.78 -31.26 6.36
C LYS A 154 -3.47 -30.09 7.07
N SER A 155 -2.70 -29.07 7.46
CA SER A 155 -3.23 -27.87 8.11
C SER A 155 -3.79 -26.84 7.14
N ILE A 156 -3.67 -27.07 5.81
CA ILE A 156 -4.32 -26.23 4.80
C ILE A 156 -5.83 -26.34 4.97
N SER A 157 -6.48 -25.22 5.27
CA SER A 157 -7.94 -25.13 5.39
C SER A 157 -8.63 -25.32 4.04
N SER A 158 -9.89 -25.79 4.05
CA SER A 158 -10.77 -25.70 2.88
C SER A 158 -10.96 -24.24 2.43
N ALA A 159 -11.60 -24.05 1.27
CA ALA A 159 -12.03 -22.74 0.82
C ALA A 159 -12.95 -22.07 1.86
N TRP A 160 -12.66 -20.81 2.22
CA TRP A 160 -13.49 -20.00 3.12
C TRP A 160 -13.21 -18.52 2.96
N SER A 161 -14.18 -17.68 3.33
CA SER A 161 -14.01 -16.23 3.42
C SER A 161 -14.12 -15.78 4.87
N GLY A 162 -13.18 -14.98 5.33
CA GLY A 162 -13.24 -14.36 6.66
C GLY A 162 -14.50 -13.49 6.80
N MET A 163 -15.11 -13.48 7.98
CA MET A 163 -16.33 -12.74 8.31
C MET A 163 -17.58 -13.17 7.50
N SER A 164 -17.55 -14.31 6.81
CA SER A 164 -18.75 -14.87 6.20
C SER A 164 -19.82 -15.16 7.26
N ALA A 165 -21.09 -14.92 6.93
CA ALA A 165 -22.20 -15.40 7.75
C ALA A 165 -22.29 -16.94 7.68
N SER A 166 -22.70 -17.55 8.79
CA SER A 166 -23.10 -18.96 8.80
C SER A 166 -24.52 -19.14 8.26
N GLY A 167 -24.77 -20.23 7.56
CA GLY A 167 -26.10 -20.52 7.02
C GLY A 167 -26.12 -21.69 6.04
N GLU A 168 -27.32 -21.97 5.52
CA GLU A 168 -27.57 -23.03 4.56
C GLU A 168 -28.68 -22.61 3.59
N VAL A 169 -28.46 -22.79 2.28
CA VAL A 169 -29.44 -22.47 1.25
C VAL A 169 -29.33 -23.41 0.05
N THR A 170 -30.49 -23.75 -0.54
CA THR A 170 -30.56 -24.39 -1.86
C THR A 170 -31.35 -23.49 -2.80
N ALA A 171 -30.66 -22.84 -3.76
CA ALA A 171 -31.26 -21.83 -4.61
C ALA A 171 -30.72 -21.88 -6.06
N PRO A 172 -31.40 -21.22 -7.01
CA PRO A 172 -30.86 -21.00 -8.35
C PRO A 172 -29.57 -20.21 -8.31
N LEU A 173 -28.68 -20.46 -9.32
CA LEU A 173 -27.41 -19.75 -9.50
C LEU A 173 -27.56 -18.69 -10.60
N VAL A 174 -27.05 -17.48 -10.35
CA VAL A 174 -26.97 -16.37 -11.29
C VAL A 174 -25.51 -15.94 -11.42
N TYR A 175 -25.02 -15.74 -12.64
CA TYR A 175 -23.71 -15.15 -12.90
C TYR A 175 -23.84 -13.63 -12.99
N ALA A 176 -23.14 -12.93 -12.13
CA ALA A 176 -23.21 -11.49 -11.98
C ALA A 176 -21.85 -10.81 -12.26
N HIS A 177 -21.08 -11.32 -13.20
CA HIS A 177 -19.78 -10.79 -13.64
C HIS A 177 -18.85 -10.49 -12.46
N SER A 178 -18.57 -9.21 -12.20
CA SER A 178 -17.72 -8.78 -11.08
C SER A 178 -18.49 -8.49 -9.80
N GLY A 179 -19.85 -8.49 -9.86
CA GLY A 179 -20.70 -8.15 -8.73
C GLY A 179 -20.71 -6.67 -8.37
N ASN A 180 -20.43 -5.78 -9.33
CA ASN A 180 -20.53 -4.35 -9.18
C ASN A 180 -21.99 -3.89 -9.27
N PRO A 181 -22.37 -2.71 -8.77
CA PRO A 181 -23.73 -2.19 -8.88
C PRO A 181 -24.27 -2.21 -10.32
N GLU A 182 -23.44 -1.81 -11.29
CA GLU A 182 -23.77 -1.76 -12.72
C GLU A 182 -24.05 -3.16 -13.29
N ASP A 183 -23.42 -4.19 -12.76
CA ASP A 183 -23.63 -5.58 -13.18
C ASP A 183 -25.05 -6.04 -12.78
N TYR A 184 -25.50 -5.67 -11.59
CA TYR A 184 -26.88 -5.94 -11.15
C TYR A 184 -27.91 -5.12 -11.93
N ASP A 185 -27.57 -3.90 -12.40
CA ASP A 185 -28.40 -3.12 -13.32
C ASP A 185 -28.61 -3.84 -14.65
N LEU A 186 -27.57 -4.48 -15.20
CA LEU A 186 -27.69 -5.28 -16.40
C LEU A 186 -28.64 -6.46 -16.17
N LEU A 187 -28.45 -7.20 -15.07
CA LEU A 187 -29.29 -8.35 -14.73
C LEU A 187 -30.77 -7.92 -14.65
N ARG A 188 -31.07 -6.81 -13.99
CA ARG A 188 -32.43 -6.23 -13.92
C ARG A 188 -32.99 -5.90 -15.31
N LYS A 189 -32.19 -5.30 -16.20
CA LYS A 189 -32.57 -5.00 -17.59
C LYS A 189 -32.86 -6.25 -18.41
N GLN A 190 -32.21 -7.38 -18.06
CA GLN A 190 -32.47 -8.70 -18.66
C GLN A 190 -33.62 -9.48 -17.97
N GLY A 191 -34.31 -8.85 -17.01
CA GLY A 191 -35.38 -9.49 -16.25
C GLY A 191 -34.91 -10.53 -15.22
N ILE A 192 -33.64 -10.50 -14.85
CA ILE A 192 -33.04 -11.44 -13.90
C ILE A 192 -32.97 -10.77 -12.51
N ASP A 193 -33.74 -11.29 -11.56
CA ASP A 193 -33.69 -10.94 -10.15
C ASP A 193 -32.75 -11.89 -9.40
N VAL A 194 -31.96 -11.37 -8.48
CA VAL A 194 -31.01 -12.16 -7.66
C VAL A 194 -31.52 -12.40 -6.24
N LYS A 195 -32.65 -11.80 -5.86
CA LYS A 195 -33.21 -11.93 -4.51
C LYS A 195 -33.47 -13.38 -4.13
N GLY A 196 -32.88 -13.81 -3.01
CA GLY A 196 -32.98 -15.18 -2.51
C GLY A 196 -32.21 -16.23 -3.33
N LYS A 197 -31.46 -15.81 -4.36
CA LYS A 197 -30.61 -16.69 -5.18
C LYS A 197 -29.16 -16.67 -4.72
N VAL A 198 -28.34 -17.59 -5.22
CA VAL A 198 -26.91 -17.59 -5.09
C VAL A 198 -26.32 -16.86 -6.29
N VAL A 199 -25.44 -15.90 -6.06
CA VAL A 199 -24.71 -15.21 -7.14
C VAL A 199 -23.30 -15.74 -7.25
N LEU A 200 -22.82 -15.93 -8.50
CA LEU A 200 -21.45 -16.27 -8.83
C LEU A 200 -20.80 -15.06 -9.49
N VAL A 201 -19.70 -14.62 -8.93
CA VAL A 201 -18.91 -13.48 -9.45
C VAL A 201 -17.45 -13.87 -9.56
N ARG A 202 -16.71 -13.11 -10.41
CA ARG A 202 -15.27 -13.25 -10.54
C ARG A 202 -14.55 -12.04 -9.94
N TYR A 203 -13.28 -12.22 -9.58
CA TYR A 203 -12.41 -11.08 -9.34
C TYR A 203 -12.21 -10.34 -10.67
N SER A 204 -12.24 -9.03 -10.62
CA SER A 204 -11.91 -8.16 -11.76
C SER A 204 -11.87 -6.70 -11.33
N ASN A 205 -11.09 -5.90 -12.04
CA ASN A 205 -11.03 -4.45 -11.85
C ASN A 205 -12.32 -3.76 -12.39
N PRO A 206 -12.67 -2.53 -11.88
CA PRO A 206 -11.93 -1.79 -10.86
C PRO A 206 -12.28 -2.18 -9.40
N TYR A 207 -13.25 -3.02 -9.17
CA TYR A 207 -13.75 -3.36 -7.84
C TYR A 207 -13.34 -4.78 -7.45
N SER A 208 -12.02 -5.00 -7.26
CA SER A 208 -11.48 -6.33 -6.93
C SER A 208 -11.79 -6.77 -5.51
N TYR A 209 -11.94 -5.84 -4.56
CA TYR A 209 -12.14 -6.16 -3.15
C TYR A 209 -13.43 -6.95 -2.90
N ARG A 210 -13.27 -8.11 -2.29
CA ARG A 210 -14.35 -9.08 -2.06
C ARG A 210 -15.43 -8.60 -1.09
N GLY A 211 -15.07 -7.74 -0.13
CA GLY A 211 -16.03 -7.12 0.80
C GLY A 211 -17.05 -6.25 0.08
N PHE A 212 -16.65 -5.51 -0.94
CA PHE A 212 -17.58 -4.70 -1.73
C PHE A 212 -18.50 -5.57 -2.57
N LYS A 213 -18.00 -6.67 -3.16
CA LYS A 213 -18.84 -7.65 -3.89
C LYS A 213 -19.88 -8.29 -2.95
N ALA A 214 -19.49 -8.62 -1.72
CA ALA A 214 -20.40 -9.13 -0.70
C ALA A 214 -21.46 -8.11 -0.29
N LEU A 215 -21.07 -6.84 -0.11
CA LEU A 215 -21.98 -5.74 0.22
C LEU A 215 -23.02 -5.52 -0.88
N THR A 216 -22.60 -5.48 -2.15
CA THR A 216 -23.52 -5.29 -3.28
C THR A 216 -24.48 -6.47 -3.42
N ALA A 217 -23.99 -7.71 -3.36
CA ALA A 217 -24.84 -8.91 -3.35
C ALA A 217 -25.84 -8.92 -2.19
N GLN A 218 -25.42 -8.53 -0.98
CA GLN A 218 -26.29 -8.41 0.20
C GLN A 218 -27.38 -7.36 -0.02
N ARG A 219 -27.05 -6.21 -0.58
CA ARG A 219 -28.00 -5.13 -0.87
C ARG A 219 -29.04 -5.53 -1.93
N GLU A 220 -28.63 -6.31 -2.93
CA GLU A 220 -29.52 -6.87 -3.94
C GLU A 220 -30.34 -8.06 -3.42
N GLY A 221 -30.16 -8.45 -2.16
CA GLY A 221 -30.93 -9.52 -1.50
C GLY A 221 -30.53 -10.93 -1.90
N ALA A 222 -29.32 -11.13 -2.43
CA ALA A 222 -28.80 -12.47 -2.69
C ALA A 222 -28.68 -13.29 -1.39
N ALA A 223 -28.91 -14.58 -1.44
CA ALA A 223 -28.82 -15.48 -0.28
C ALA A 223 -27.37 -15.88 0.05
N ALA A 224 -26.52 -15.95 -0.98
CA ALA A 224 -25.09 -16.22 -0.86
C ALA A 224 -24.35 -15.68 -2.07
N ILE A 225 -23.04 -15.44 -1.90
CA ILE A 225 -22.13 -15.08 -2.97
C ILE A 225 -21.00 -16.11 -3.07
N LEU A 226 -20.73 -16.57 -4.30
CA LEU A 226 -19.58 -17.38 -4.66
C LEU A 226 -18.62 -16.49 -5.47
N ILE A 227 -17.34 -16.46 -5.11
CA ILE A 227 -16.34 -15.61 -5.76
C ILE A 227 -15.23 -16.51 -6.31
N TYR A 228 -14.92 -16.44 -7.60
CA TYR A 228 -13.89 -17.29 -8.18
C TYR A 228 -12.83 -16.48 -8.94
N SER A 229 -11.62 -17.03 -8.96
CA SER A 229 -10.53 -16.53 -9.80
C SER A 229 -10.72 -17.06 -11.22
N ASP A 230 -11.09 -16.18 -12.16
CA ASP A 230 -11.22 -16.55 -13.57
C ASP A 230 -9.83 -16.62 -14.22
N PRO A 231 -9.56 -17.61 -15.12
CA PRO A 231 -8.29 -17.70 -15.82
C PRO A 231 -7.92 -16.43 -16.62
N ALA A 232 -8.89 -15.58 -16.94
CA ALA A 232 -8.64 -14.29 -17.58
C ALA A 232 -7.91 -13.29 -16.67
N GLU A 233 -8.02 -13.46 -15.36
CA GLU A 233 -7.44 -12.53 -14.37
C GLU A 233 -6.07 -13.01 -13.88
N ASP A 234 -5.96 -14.26 -13.43
CA ASP A 234 -4.76 -14.78 -12.77
C ASP A 234 -4.34 -16.19 -13.21
N GLY A 235 -4.95 -16.74 -14.26
CA GLY A 235 -4.73 -18.11 -14.72
C GLY A 235 -4.01 -18.26 -16.07
N PHE A 236 -4.30 -19.36 -16.76
CA PHE A 236 -3.59 -19.80 -17.96
C PHE A 236 -3.67 -18.85 -19.15
N THR A 237 -4.61 -17.93 -19.21
CA THR A 237 -4.68 -16.91 -20.28
C THR A 237 -3.59 -15.85 -20.15
N LYS A 238 -3.05 -15.66 -18.93
CA LYS A 238 -1.94 -14.75 -18.66
C LYS A 238 -0.58 -15.39 -18.97
N GLY A 239 -0.47 -16.73 -18.91
CA GLY A 239 0.77 -17.44 -19.12
C GLY A 239 0.82 -18.85 -18.54
N LYS A 240 2.03 -19.36 -18.33
CA LYS A 240 2.22 -20.66 -17.71
C LYS A 240 1.79 -20.62 -16.25
N VAL A 241 1.05 -21.63 -15.83
CA VAL A 241 0.60 -21.79 -14.44
C VAL A 241 1.58 -22.63 -13.60
N VAL A 242 1.49 -22.52 -12.29
CA VAL A 242 2.24 -23.35 -11.33
C VAL A 242 2.02 -24.84 -11.66
N PRO A 243 3.08 -25.71 -11.67
CA PRO A 243 4.48 -25.43 -11.27
C PRO A 243 5.39 -24.93 -12.39
N ASN A 244 4.91 -24.64 -13.58
CA ASN A 244 5.71 -24.30 -14.77
C ASN A 244 5.80 -22.79 -15.03
N GLY A 245 5.12 -21.98 -14.25
CA GLY A 245 5.09 -20.53 -14.34
C GLY A 245 4.36 -19.90 -13.16
N PRO A 246 4.28 -18.56 -13.08
CA PRO A 246 3.85 -17.84 -11.89
C PRO A 246 2.32 -17.73 -11.73
N TRP A 247 1.53 -18.17 -12.72
CA TRP A 247 0.08 -17.97 -12.72
C TRP A 247 -0.66 -19.10 -12.00
N GLY A 248 -1.87 -18.80 -11.50
CA GLY A 248 -2.69 -19.71 -10.73
C GLY A 248 -3.11 -20.96 -11.53
N PRO A 249 -2.93 -22.18 -10.98
CA PRO A 249 -3.42 -23.42 -11.58
C PRO A 249 -4.93 -23.58 -11.38
N GLU A 250 -5.51 -24.64 -11.95
CA GLU A 250 -6.97 -24.83 -11.95
C GLU A 250 -7.62 -24.98 -10.58
N TYR A 251 -6.85 -25.35 -9.56
CA TYR A 251 -7.31 -25.49 -8.18
C TYR A 251 -7.00 -24.28 -7.30
N HIS A 252 -6.45 -23.20 -7.87
CA HIS A 252 -6.18 -21.95 -7.17
C HIS A 252 -7.45 -21.38 -6.52
N ILE A 253 -7.38 -21.08 -5.22
CA ILE A 253 -8.50 -20.53 -4.44
C ILE A 253 -8.01 -19.26 -3.75
N GLN A 254 -8.45 -18.10 -4.21
CA GLN A 254 -8.16 -16.83 -3.56
C GLN A 254 -9.10 -16.66 -2.35
N ARG A 255 -8.57 -16.90 -1.14
CA ARG A 255 -9.28 -16.64 0.12
C ARG A 255 -9.36 -15.14 0.38
N GLY A 256 -9.97 -14.74 1.48
CA GLY A 256 -9.95 -13.35 1.95
C GLY A 256 -11.15 -13.01 2.81
N SER A 257 -11.01 -11.97 3.62
CA SER A 257 -12.13 -11.41 4.39
C SER A 257 -13.11 -10.67 3.48
N ILE A 258 -14.39 -10.74 3.82
CA ILE A 258 -15.45 -9.95 3.19
C ILE A 258 -15.94 -8.83 4.09
N THR A 259 -15.15 -8.47 5.12
CA THR A 259 -15.48 -7.35 6.01
C THR A 259 -15.65 -6.04 5.22
N TYR A 260 -16.40 -5.08 5.77
CA TYR A 260 -16.57 -3.76 5.16
C TYR A 260 -15.59 -2.77 5.83
N ASP A 261 -14.28 -3.06 5.71
CA ASP A 261 -13.18 -2.26 6.27
C ASP A 261 -13.13 -0.82 5.73
N PHE A 262 -13.64 -0.60 4.52
CA PHE A 262 -13.87 0.73 3.96
C PHE A 262 -14.95 1.54 4.70
N MET A 263 -15.72 0.90 5.59
CA MET A 263 -16.62 1.57 6.53
C MET A 263 -15.93 1.80 7.89
N VAL A 264 -15.37 0.72 8.46
CA VAL A 264 -14.62 0.72 9.71
C VAL A 264 -13.61 -0.43 9.65
N PRO A 265 -12.31 -0.17 9.58
CA PRO A 265 -11.27 -1.20 9.74
C PRO A 265 -11.08 -1.57 11.21
N GLY A 266 -10.29 -2.61 11.48
CA GLY A 266 -10.02 -3.07 12.83
C GLY A 266 -11.11 -4.00 13.39
N ASP A 267 -11.17 -4.10 14.71
CA ASP A 267 -12.21 -4.87 15.40
C ASP A 267 -13.59 -4.22 15.18
N PRO A 268 -14.53 -4.90 14.49
CA PRO A 268 -15.84 -4.33 14.22
C PRO A 268 -16.64 -3.97 15.48
N LEU A 269 -16.25 -4.49 16.64
CA LEU A 269 -16.96 -4.25 17.91
C LEU A 269 -16.35 -3.12 18.74
N THR A 270 -15.20 -2.56 18.32
CA THR A 270 -14.54 -1.42 18.97
C THR A 270 -14.19 -0.30 17.99
N PRO A 271 -15.16 0.23 17.21
CA PRO A 271 -14.89 1.19 16.14
C PRO A 271 -14.36 2.54 16.70
N GLY A 272 -13.07 2.79 16.57
CA GLY A 272 -12.41 4.03 17.01
C GLY A 272 -11.77 3.99 18.40
N TRP A 273 -11.72 2.82 19.03
CA TRP A 273 -10.96 2.58 20.27
C TRP A 273 -10.45 1.13 20.33
N ALA A 274 -9.29 0.95 20.93
CA ALA A 274 -8.60 -0.34 20.89
C ALA A 274 -9.32 -1.45 21.68
N SER A 275 -9.33 -2.65 21.11
CA SER A 275 -9.87 -3.89 21.68
C SER A 275 -8.93 -4.55 22.70
N ILE A 276 -8.33 -3.74 23.58
CA ILE A 276 -7.52 -4.26 24.72
C ILE A 276 -8.38 -5.18 25.60
N PRO A 277 -7.76 -6.12 26.36
CA PRO A 277 -8.52 -6.99 27.26
C PRO A 277 -9.43 -6.20 28.20
N GLY A 278 -10.73 -6.50 28.14
CA GLY A 278 -11.76 -5.81 28.94
C GLY A 278 -12.32 -4.53 28.31
N ALA A 279 -11.96 -4.16 27.10
CA ALA A 279 -12.54 -3.03 26.39
C ALA A 279 -14.07 -3.15 26.22
N LYS A 280 -14.77 -2.02 26.30
CA LYS A 280 -16.21 -1.97 26.00
C LYS A 280 -16.41 -2.27 24.51
N ARG A 281 -17.45 -3.04 24.19
CA ARG A 281 -17.82 -3.45 22.84
C ARG A 281 -19.22 -3.03 22.49
N ILE A 282 -19.46 -2.69 21.23
CA ILE A 282 -20.81 -2.55 20.71
C ILE A 282 -21.41 -3.96 20.45
N PRO A 283 -22.76 -4.10 20.43
CA PRO A 283 -23.42 -5.31 19.97
C PRO A 283 -23.04 -5.68 18.53
N VAL A 284 -22.98 -6.97 18.22
CA VAL A 284 -22.65 -7.47 16.87
C VAL A 284 -23.63 -6.97 15.82
N GLU A 285 -24.91 -6.84 16.17
CA GLU A 285 -25.97 -6.33 15.30
C GLU A 285 -25.79 -4.86 14.90
N ASP A 286 -25.09 -4.06 15.72
CA ASP A 286 -24.82 -2.65 15.51
C ASP A 286 -23.53 -2.41 14.69
N ALA A 287 -22.69 -3.46 14.53
CA ALA A 287 -21.43 -3.37 13.80
C ALA A 287 -21.64 -3.24 12.28
N VAL A 288 -21.34 -2.06 11.73
CA VAL A 288 -21.59 -1.73 10.32
C VAL A 288 -20.65 -2.43 9.35
N SER A 289 -19.50 -2.91 9.82
CA SER A 289 -18.48 -3.58 9.01
C SER A 289 -18.63 -5.11 8.96
N ILE A 290 -19.59 -5.70 9.70
CA ILE A 290 -19.85 -7.14 9.67
C ILE A 290 -20.82 -7.50 8.55
N PRO A 291 -20.41 -8.33 7.56
CA PRO A 291 -21.30 -8.84 6.53
C PRO A 291 -22.41 -9.75 7.08
N LYS A 292 -23.60 -9.71 6.45
CA LYS A 292 -24.76 -10.54 6.82
C LYS A 292 -25.09 -11.55 5.71
N ILE A 293 -24.15 -11.83 4.81
CA ILE A 293 -24.31 -12.75 3.67
C ILE A 293 -23.29 -13.88 3.76
N MET A 294 -23.70 -15.09 3.35
CA MET A 294 -22.78 -16.21 3.16
C MET A 294 -21.87 -15.95 1.96
N ALA A 295 -20.55 -16.17 2.11
CA ALA A 295 -19.59 -16.03 1.03
C ALA A 295 -18.59 -17.19 1.00
N LEU A 296 -18.29 -17.67 -0.22
CA LEU A 296 -17.39 -18.80 -0.43
C LEU A 296 -16.50 -18.54 -1.65
N PRO A 297 -15.16 -18.58 -1.52
CA PRO A 297 -14.25 -18.50 -2.65
C PRO A 297 -14.17 -19.85 -3.36
N LEU A 298 -14.01 -19.83 -4.69
CA LEU A 298 -13.91 -21.04 -5.51
C LEU A 298 -12.68 -20.99 -6.41
N SER A 299 -12.13 -22.15 -6.69
CA SER A 299 -11.26 -22.34 -7.85
C SER A 299 -12.06 -22.28 -9.16
N TRP A 300 -11.39 -21.98 -10.27
CA TRP A 300 -12.05 -22.10 -11.57
C TRP A 300 -12.31 -23.57 -11.94
N HIS A 301 -11.61 -24.54 -11.32
CA HIS A 301 -11.96 -25.95 -11.38
C HIS A 301 -13.41 -26.19 -10.91
N ASP A 302 -13.76 -25.65 -9.73
CA ASP A 302 -15.09 -25.80 -9.15
C ASP A 302 -16.15 -24.92 -9.80
N ALA A 303 -15.77 -23.74 -10.30
CA ALA A 303 -16.69 -22.82 -10.98
C ALA A 303 -17.09 -23.30 -12.39
N LYS A 304 -16.18 -23.93 -13.14
CA LYS A 304 -16.40 -24.37 -14.53
C LYS A 304 -17.60 -25.31 -14.70
N PRO A 305 -17.79 -26.36 -13.90
CA PRO A 305 -18.97 -27.22 -14.01
C PRO A 305 -20.29 -26.48 -13.77
N LEU A 306 -20.30 -25.48 -12.87
CA LEU A 306 -21.48 -24.65 -12.60
C LEU A 306 -21.78 -23.77 -13.81
N LEU A 307 -20.81 -23.01 -14.31
CA LEU A 307 -20.93 -22.11 -15.46
C LEU A 307 -21.31 -22.85 -16.75
N ALA A 308 -20.75 -24.05 -16.98
CA ALA A 308 -21.03 -24.86 -18.15
C ALA A 308 -22.48 -25.37 -18.25
N GLN A 309 -23.18 -25.44 -17.11
CA GLN A 309 -24.58 -25.88 -17.05
C GLN A 309 -25.59 -24.74 -17.02
N MET A 310 -25.11 -23.49 -16.90
CA MET A 310 -25.99 -22.32 -16.85
C MET A 310 -26.73 -22.12 -18.19
N ASP A 311 -27.92 -21.59 -18.09
CA ASP A 311 -28.83 -21.25 -19.19
C ASP A 311 -29.20 -19.75 -19.15
N GLY A 312 -30.23 -19.37 -19.89
CA GLY A 312 -30.70 -17.99 -19.95
C GLY A 312 -29.91 -17.15 -20.97
N PRO A 313 -29.97 -15.80 -20.85
CA PRO A 313 -29.26 -14.91 -21.77
C PRO A 313 -27.75 -15.17 -21.77
N VAL A 314 -27.14 -15.06 -22.96
CA VAL A 314 -25.67 -15.12 -23.09
C VAL A 314 -25.08 -13.87 -22.41
N ALA A 315 -24.04 -14.06 -21.62
CA ALA A 315 -23.30 -12.96 -21.04
C ALA A 315 -22.68 -12.10 -22.15
N PRO A 316 -22.84 -10.77 -22.13
CA PRO A 316 -22.40 -9.91 -23.22
C PRO A 316 -20.87 -9.85 -23.32
N THR A 317 -20.36 -9.62 -24.54
CA THR A 317 -18.93 -9.39 -24.80
C THR A 317 -18.55 -7.92 -24.69
N ASP A 318 -19.52 -7.04 -24.67
CA ASP A 318 -19.34 -5.60 -24.43
C ASP A 318 -20.56 -5.05 -23.69
N TRP A 319 -20.36 -4.76 -22.42
CA TRP A 319 -21.32 -4.02 -21.63
C TRP A 319 -20.59 -2.90 -20.88
N GLN A 320 -20.82 -1.67 -21.33
CA GLN A 320 -20.11 -0.49 -20.80
C GLN A 320 -18.58 -0.65 -20.86
N GLY A 321 -18.06 -1.24 -21.94
CA GLY A 321 -16.63 -1.47 -22.15
C GLY A 321 -16.06 -2.71 -21.42
N GLN A 322 -16.92 -3.56 -20.82
CA GLN A 322 -16.50 -4.77 -20.11
C GLN A 322 -16.97 -6.03 -20.83
N ASP A 323 -16.07 -7.00 -20.95
CA ASP A 323 -16.38 -8.34 -21.45
C ASP A 323 -16.78 -9.25 -20.28
N TRP A 324 -18.04 -9.70 -20.31
CA TRP A 324 -18.58 -10.62 -19.31
C TRP A 324 -18.23 -12.09 -19.60
N GLN A 325 -17.69 -12.38 -20.79
CA GLN A 325 -17.13 -13.70 -21.05
C GLN A 325 -15.78 -13.82 -20.32
N GLY A 326 -15.57 -14.91 -19.60
CA GLY A 326 -14.33 -15.15 -18.89
C GLY A 326 -13.31 -15.91 -19.73
N GLY A 327 -12.20 -16.33 -19.10
CA GLY A 327 -11.13 -17.09 -19.72
C GLY A 327 -11.37 -18.57 -19.89
N LEU A 328 -12.45 -19.14 -19.35
CA LEU A 328 -12.74 -20.56 -19.52
C LEU A 328 -13.24 -20.86 -20.95
N PRO A 329 -12.88 -22.02 -21.56
CA PRO A 329 -13.28 -22.38 -22.91
C PRO A 329 -14.74 -22.87 -22.96
N ILE A 330 -15.65 -22.08 -22.44
CA ILE A 330 -17.10 -22.29 -22.43
C ILE A 330 -17.81 -20.98 -22.74
N LYS A 331 -19.06 -21.03 -23.15
CA LYS A 331 -19.88 -19.85 -23.29
C LYS A 331 -20.56 -19.52 -21.97
N TYR A 332 -20.39 -18.32 -21.48
CA TYR A 332 -21.00 -17.88 -20.23
C TYR A 332 -22.42 -17.41 -20.47
N HIS A 333 -23.30 -17.75 -19.56
CA HIS A 333 -24.70 -17.35 -19.52
C HIS A 333 -25.00 -16.66 -18.21
N LEU A 334 -25.92 -15.72 -18.18
CA LEU A 334 -26.32 -14.98 -17.00
C LEU A 334 -27.04 -15.85 -15.96
N GLY A 335 -27.63 -16.96 -16.41
CA GLY A 335 -28.37 -17.88 -15.58
C GLY A 335 -29.89 -17.73 -15.67
N GLY A 336 -30.56 -18.79 -15.31
CA GLY A 336 -32.00 -18.91 -15.20
C GLY A 336 -32.35 -19.67 -13.91
N ASN A 337 -33.18 -20.68 -14.05
CA ASN A 337 -33.55 -21.55 -12.91
C ASN A 337 -33.02 -22.99 -13.06
N ARG A 338 -32.27 -23.29 -14.12
CA ARG A 338 -31.78 -24.65 -14.44
C ARG A 338 -30.72 -25.11 -13.44
N VAL A 339 -29.69 -24.24 -13.19
CA VAL A 339 -28.65 -24.57 -12.22
C VAL A 339 -29.12 -24.19 -10.82
N ARG A 340 -29.14 -25.17 -9.94
CA ARG A 340 -29.40 -24.97 -8.51
C ARG A 340 -28.22 -25.47 -7.70
N VAL A 341 -27.85 -24.73 -6.70
CA VAL A 341 -26.74 -25.04 -5.81
C VAL A 341 -27.20 -25.10 -4.36
N HIS A 342 -26.64 -26.05 -3.62
CA HIS A 342 -26.73 -26.14 -2.17
C HIS A 342 -25.43 -25.63 -1.56
N VAL A 343 -25.52 -24.56 -0.80
CA VAL A 343 -24.41 -23.93 -0.09
C VAL A 343 -24.65 -24.06 1.40
N LYS A 344 -23.66 -24.55 2.14
CA LYS A 344 -23.67 -24.54 3.60
C LYS A 344 -22.34 -24.06 4.13
N ILE A 345 -22.37 -23.09 5.04
CA ILE A 345 -21.21 -22.47 5.65
C ILE A 345 -21.42 -22.40 7.16
N GLU A 346 -20.46 -22.92 7.91
CA GLU A 346 -20.43 -22.84 9.36
C GLU A 346 -19.12 -22.16 9.78
N MET A 347 -19.23 -20.97 10.38
CA MET A 347 -18.11 -20.17 10.86
C MET A 347 -18.11 -20.11 12.38
N ASP A 348 -16.93 -19.91 12.94
CA ASP A 348 -16.75 -19.45 14.32
C ASP A 348 -16.32 -18.00 14.30
N ASN A 349 -17.29 -17.10 14.33
CA ASN A 349 -17.10 -15.69 14.45
C ASN A 349 -17.24 -15.32 15.93
N SER A 350 -16.12 -15.17 16.62
CA SER A 350 -16.11 -14.97 18.07
C SER A 350 -14.90 -14.14 18.50
N THR A 351 -14.95 -13.62 19.74
CA THR A 351 -13.81 -12.89 20.29
C THR A 351 -12.63 -13.84 20.55
N GLN A 352 -11.47 -13.49 20.00
CA GLN A 352 -10.23 -14.26 20.10
C GLN A 352 -9.02 -13.33 20.20
N PRO A 353 -7.88 -13.80 20.78
CA PRO A 353 -6.71 -12.96 20.96
C PRO A 353 -5.88 -12.87 19.67
N TYR A 354 -5.54 -11.64 19.26
CA TYR A 354 -4.50 -11.34 18.28
C TYR A 354 -3.30 -10.70 18.99
N TYR A 355 -2.11 -10.89 18.43
CA TYR A 355 -0.87 -10.46 19.07
C TYR A 355 -0.02 -9.61 18.14
N VAL A 356 0.20 -8.36 18.51
CA VAL A 356 1.11 -7.43 17.84
C VAL A 356 2.46 -7.47 18.53
N VAL A 357 3.56 -7.59 17.76
CA VAL A 357 4.92 -7.49 18.29
C VAL A 357 5.45 -6.10 17.99
N GLU A 358 5.92 -5.39 18.98
CA GLU A 358 6.64 -4.13 18.82
C GLU A 358 8.05 -4.22 19.41
N GLY A 359 9.01 -3.53 18.81
CA GLY A 359 10.37 -3.39 19.30
C GLY A 359 10.95 -2.04 18.91
N ARG A 360 12.02 -1.58 19.57
CA ARG A 360 12.56 -0.24 19.35
C ARG A 360 14.08 -0.23 19.25
N ILE A 361 14.58 0.69 18.44
CA ILE A 361 15.93 1.26 18.56
C ILE A 361 15.75 2.68 19.06
N ARG A 362 16.00 2.91 20.35
CA ARG A 362 15.80 4.23 20.97
C ARG A 362 16.74 5.26 20.39
N GLY A 363 16.22 6.41 20.07
CA GLY A 363 16.98 7.57 19.59
C GLY A 363 17.96 8.10 20.64
N ALA A 364 19.13 8.54 20.18
CA ALA A 364 20.16 9.12 21.05
C ALA A 364 19.84 10.55 21.46
N ASP A 365 19.28 11.35 20.55
CA ASP A 365 19.07 12.81 20.75
C ASP A 365 17.60 13.17 20.95
N LEU A 366 16.70 12.53 20.19
CA LEU A 366 15.28 12.83 20.08
C LEU A 366 14.44 11.54 20.30
N PRO A 367 14.49 10.93 21.49
CA PRO A 367 13.87 9.62 21.75
C PRO A 367 12.34 9.64 21.69
N ASP A 368 11.73 10.82 21.79
CA ASP A 368 10.28 11.00 21.71
C ASP A 368 9.76 11.21 20.27
N ASP A 369 10.63 11.40 19.28
CA ASP A 369 10.26 11.42 17.88
C ASP A 369 10.36 9.98 17.31
N TRP A 370 9.29 9.45 16.71
CA TRP A 370 9.20 8.06 16.29
C TRP A 370 9.09 7.90 14.78
N ILE A 371 9.95 7.09 14.20
CA ILE A 371 9.79 6.54 12.85
C ILE A 371 9.21 5.15 13.02
N VAL A 372 7.98 4.94 12.56
CA VAL A 372 7.29 3.66 12.73
C VAL A 372 7.41 2.86 11.44
N LEU A 373 7.83 1.60 11.55
CA LEU A 373 7.96 0.64 10.47
C LEU A 373 7.02 -0.51 10.74
N GLY A 374 6.34 -1.02 9.73
CA GLY A 374 5.40 -2.11 9.94
C GLY A 374 5.23 -3.04 8.76
N ASN A 375 4.92 -4.29 9.11
CA ASN A 375 4.53 -5.36 8.22
C ASN A 375 3.61 -6.31 9.00
N HIS A 376 2.60 -6.89 8.37
CA HIS A 376 1.84 -7.96 8.99
C HIS A 376 2.53 -9.31 8.83
N ARG A 377 2.12 -10.30 9.61
CA ARG A 377 2.70 -11.65 9.58
C ARG A 377 1.67 -12.74 9.38
N ASP A 378 0.38 -12.47 9.61
CA ASP A 378 -0.67 -13.43 9.34
C ASP A 378 -0.90 -13.57 7.83
N ALA A 379 -1.24 -14.78 7.39
CA ALA A 379 -1.48 -15.12 5.99
C ALA A 379 -2.70 -16.01 5.84
N TRP A 380 -3.32 -16.03 4.67
CA TRP A 380 -4.44 -16.96 4.40
C TRP A 380 -4.00 -18.42 4.40
N VAL A 381 -2.78 -18.71 4.00
CA VAL A 381 -2.17 -20.06 4.04
C VAL A 381 -0.69 -19.93 4.40
N PHE A 382 0.23 -20.08 3.42
CA PHE A 382 1.66 -20.00 3.64
C PHE A 382 2.23 -18.59 3.48
N GLY A 383 1.54 -17.75 2.70
CA GLY A 383 1.89 -16.35 2.52
C GLY A 383 3.28 -16.10 1.96
N GLY A 384 3.62 -16.72 0.85
CA GLY A 384 4.96 -16.63 0.28
C GLY A 384 5.32 -15.21 -0.17
N VAL A 385 4.42 -14.55 -0.84
CA VAL A 385 4.50 -13.12 -1.14
C VAL A 385 3.87 -12.34 0.00
N ASP A 386 2.61 -12.64 0.25
CA ASP A 386 1.73 -11.93 1.18
C ASP A 386 1.50 -12.73 2.48
N PRO A 387 2.16 -12.29 3.60
CA PRO A 387 3.09 -11.17 3.75
C PRO A 387 4.55 -11.60 4.02
N SER A 388 4.90 -12.89 3.92
CA SER A 388 6.20 -13.38 4.42
C SER A 388 7.39 -12.78 3.68
N SER A 389 7.20 -12.25 2.45
CA SER A 389 8.24 -11.50 1.76
C SER A 389 8.59 -10.21 2.51
N GLY A 390 7.60 -9.45 2.96
CA GLY A 390 7.77 -8.27 3.80
C GLY A 390 8.31 -8.61 5.18
N THR A 391 7.79 -9.69 5.79
CA THR A 391 8.28 -10.15 7.10
C THR A 391 9.76 -10.56 7.05
N ALA A 392 10.20 -11.28 6.01
CA ALA A 392 11.61 -11.65 5.84
C ALA A 392 12.50 -10.40 5.72
N SER A 393 12.07 -9.43 4.91
CA SER A 393 12.77 -8.15 4.76
C SER A 393 12.82 -7.34 6.06
N MET A 394 11.75 -7.34 6.85
CA MET A 394 11.72 -6.71 8.17
C MET A 394 12.71 -7.38 9.15
N MET A 395 12.85 -8.71 9.12
CA MET A 395 13.79 -9.42 9.99
C MET A 395 15.24 -9.09 9.64
N GLU A 396 15.61 -9.00 8.36
CA GLU A 396 16.95 -8.58 7.95
C GLU A 396 17.21 -7.09 8.22
N LEU A 397 16.21 -6.25 8.06
CA LEU A 397 16.23 -4.83 8.45
C LEU A 397 16.53 -4.69 9.95
N THR A 398 15.80 -5.38 10.82
CA THR A 398 16.00 -5.30 12.29
C THR A 398 17.34 -5.86 12.72
N ARG A 399 17.82 -6.93 12.07
CA ARG A 399 19.17 -7.46 12.27
C ARG A 399 20.23 -6.41 11.93
N ALA A 400 20.04 -5.67 10.84
CA ALA A 400 20.97 -4.63 10.41
C ALA A 400 20.97 -3.44 11.37
N LEU A 401 19.80 -2.95 11.79
CA LEU A 401 19.68 -1.89 12.80
C LEU A 401 20.29 -2.29 14.14
N GLY A 402 20.05 -3.52 14.58
CA GLY A 402 20.64 -4.08 15.79
C GLY A 402 22.17 -4.17 15.71
N GLN A 403 22.72 -4.49 14.54
CA GLN A 403 24.18 -4.51 14.33
C GLN A 403 24.77 -3.10 14.36
N LEU A 404 24.14 -2.11 13.70
CA LEU A 404 24.57 -0.70 13.82
C LEU A 404 24.63 -0.25 15.28
N LYS A 405 23.60 -0.58 16.07
CA LYS A 405 23.58 -0.27 17.50
C LYS A 405 24.71 -0.94 18.27
N LYS A 406 25.01 -2.23 18.00
CA LYS A 406 26.15 -2.95 18.60
C LYS A 406 27.49 -2.30 18.24
N ASP A 407 27.58 -1.72 17.07
CA ASP A 407 28.75 -1.00 16.59
C ASP A 407 28.84 0.45 17.11
N GLY A 408 27.92 0.85 18.02
CA GLY A 408 27.89 2.19 18.62
C GLY A 408 27.17 3.24 17.77
N ILE A 409 26.53 2.87 16.67
CA ILE A 409 25.77 3.78 15.80
C ILE A 409 24.30 3.71 16.18
N ARG A 410 23.78 4.80 16.74
CA ARG A 410 22.35 4.95 17.08
C ARG A 410 21.70 6.02 16.22
N PRO A 411 20.43 5.84 15.80
CA PRO A 411 19.68 6.90 15.17
C PRO A 411 19.45 8.05 16.17
N ARG A 412 19.24 9.27 15.68
CA ARG A 412 18.90 10.41 16.54
C ARG A 412 17.48 10.32 17.09
N ARG A 413 16.52 9.88 16.25
CA ARG A 413 15.11 9.61 16.61
C ARG A 413 14.90 8.13 16.82
N THR A 414 13.89 7.76 17.59
CA THR A 414 13.53 6.35 17.84
C THR A 414 12.94 5.71 16.59
N ILE A 415 13.46 4.55 16.22
CA ILE A 415 12.83 3.67 15.23
C ILE A 415 11.99 2.64 15.99
N VAL A 416 10.68 2.60 15.72
CA VAL A 416 9.73 1.63 16.25
C VAL A 416 9.41 0.64 15.14
N VAL A 417 9.58 -0.66 15.39
CA VAL A 417 9.25 -1.71 14.40
C VAL A 417 8.08 -2.52 14.95
N CYS A 418 7.10 -2.78 14.10
CA CYS A 418 5.89 -3.50 14.44
C CYS A 418 5.62 -4.65 13.48
N SER A 419 5.28 -5.82 14.03
CA SER A 419 4.74 -6.96 13.28
C SER A 419 3.27 -7.13 13.67
N TRP A 420 2.39 -6.84 12.70
CA TRP A 420 0.95 -6.83 12.90
C TRP A 420 0.37 -8.23 12.84
N ASP A 421 -0.82 -8.43 13.42
CA ASP A 421 -1.62 -9.65 13.37
C ASP A 421 -3.03 -9.30 12.92
N GLY A 422 -3.61 -10.10 12.03
CA GLY A 422 -4.99 -9.91 11.61
C GLY A 422 -5.20 -8.78 10.60
N GLU A 423 -4.17 -8.43 9.85
CA GLU A 423 -4.31 -7.56 8.69
C GLU A 423 -5.36 -8.13 7.74
N GLU A 424 -5.23 -9.40 7.41
CA GLU A 424 -6.07 -10.19 6.51
C GLU A 424 -7.55 -10.29 6.94
N MET A 425 -7.82 -10.00 8.20
CA MET A 425 -9.20 -9.99 8.74
C MET A 425 -9.88 -8.62 8.67
N GLY A 426 -9.15 -7.58 8.23
CA GLY A 426 -9.64 -6.21 8.08
C GLY A 426 -8.75 -5.20 8.77
N LEU A 427 -7.43 -5.27 8.55
CA LEU A 427 -6.41 -4.34 9.07
C LEU A 427 -6.40 -4.29 10.61
N THR A 428 -6.61 -5.45 11.26
CA THR A 428 -7.02 -5.44 12.68
C THR A 428 -5.90 -5.01 13.61
N GLY A 429 -4.74 -5.68 13.58
CA GLY A 429 -3.69 -5.44 14.57
C GLY A 429 -3.08 -4.05 14.53
N SER A 430 -2.86 -3.52 13.34
CA SER A 430 -2.38 -2.15 13.14
C SER A 430 -3.40 -1.12 13.58
N THR A 431 -4.69 -1.35 13.28
CA THR A 431 -5.79 -0.45 13.67
C THR A 431 -5.90 -0.40 15.19
N GLU A 432 -5.94 -1.55 15.86
CA GLU A 432 -6.05 -1.60 17.33
C GLU A 432 -4.86 -0.93 18.03
N TRP A 433 -3.64 -1.14 17.49
CA TRP A 433 -2.44 -0.49 18.02
C TRP A 433 -2.47 1.02 17.75
N GLY A 434 -2.85 1.42 16.54
CA GLY A 434 -2.97 2.82 16.16
C GLY A 434 -4.01 3.59 16.97
N GLU A 435 -5.16 2.97 17.26
CA GLU A 435 -6.20 3.53 18.13
C GLU A 435 -5.74 3.61 19.58
N GLN A 436 -5.06 2.57 20.10
CA GLN A 436 -4.51 2.57 21.47
C GLN A 436 -3.53 3.71 21.70
N PHE A 437 -2.67 3.97 20.73
CA PHE A 437 -1.58 4.95 20.82
C PHE A 437 -1.84 6.23 20.04
N ALA A 438 -3.09 6.51 19.66
CA ALA A 438 -3.42 7.63 18.78
C ALA A 438 -2.89 8.98 19.29
N ASP A 439 -2.99 9.25 20.58
CA ASP A 439 -2.54 10.51 21.18
C ASP A 439 -1.01 10.62 21.21
N GLU A 440 -0.30 9.52 21.49
CA GLU A 440 1.15 9.45 21.42
C GLU A 440 1.64 9.60 19.98
N LEU A 441 1.02 8.90 19.05
CA LEU A 441 1.37 8.96 17.64
C LEU A 441 1.17 10.36 17.05
N ARG A 442 0.07 11.04 17.40
CA ARG A 442 -0.15 12.44 16.99
C ARG A 442 0.96 13.37 17.46
N LYS A 443 1.52 13.10 18.63
CA LYS A 443 2.58 13.93 19.21
C LYS A 443 3.98 13.54 18.71
N LYS A 444 4.24 12.23 18.54
CA LYS A 444 5.59 11.67 18.42
C LYS A 444 5.90 11.08 17.04
N ALA A 445 4.92 10.55 16.30
CA ALA A 445 5.20 9.87 15.06
C ALA A 445 5.53 10.85 13.93
N VAL A 446 6.71 10.72 13.35
CA VAL A 446 7.19 11.49 12.22
C VAL A 446 6.60 10.96 10.92
N ALA A 447 6.70 9.64 10.72
CA ALA A 447 6.17 8.93 9.56
C ALA A 447 5.96 7.44 9.89
N TYR A 448 5.12 6.79 9.09
CA TYR A 448 4.98 5.34 9.05
C TYR A 448 5.43 4.81 7.69
N ILE A 449 6.26 3.78 7.67
CA ILE A 449 6.73 3.13 6.45
C ILE A 449 6.19 1.71 6.41
N ASN A 450 5.31 1.44 5.46
CA ASN A 450 4.65 0.16 5.24
C ASN A 450 5.40 -0.68 4.20
N VAL A 451 5.66 -1.93 4.52
CA VAL A 451 6.05 -2.95 3.56
C VAL A 451 5.20 -4.18 3.84
N ASP A 452 4.15 -4.33 3.09
CA ASP A 452 3.24 -5.47 3.14
C ASP A 452 3.87 -6.66 2.39
N GLU A 453 3.73 -6.67 1.08
CA GLU A 453 4.43 -7.56 0.16
C GLU A 453 5.75 -6.93 -0.27
N ALA A 454 6.90 -7.41 0.21
CA ALA A 454 8.17 -6.85 -0.24
C ALA A 454 8.40 -7.10 -1.72
N THR A 455 8.09 -8.31 -2.19
CA THR A 455 8.29 -8.63 -3.60
C THR A 455 7.47 -9.82 -4.10
N SER A 456 6.84 -9.63 -5.25
CA SER A 456 6.34 -10.68 -6.14
C SER A 456 7.08 -10.67 -7.49
N GLY A 457 8.10 -9.79 -7.66
CA GLY A 457 8.85 -9.64 -8.91
C GLY A 457 9.94 -8.58 -8.87
N ARG A 458 10.06 -7.78 -9.94
CA ARG A 458 11.22 -6.90 -10.15
C ARG A 458 10.87 -5.43 -10.33
N ASN A 459 9.59 -5.11 -10.47
CA ASN A 459 9.15 -3.76 -10.79
C ASN A 459 8.89 -3.02 -9.49
N PHE A 460 9.66 -1.99 -9.21
CA PHE A 460 9.47 -1.20 -8.00
C PHE A 460 8.26 -0.28 -8.13
N HIS A 461 7.44 -0.26 -7.10
CA HIS A 461 6.37 0.69 -6.85
C HIS A 461 6.55 1.32 -5.48
N GLY A 462 6.60 2.64 -5.45
CA GLY A 462 6.72 3.40 -4.23
C GLY A 462 5.58 4.39 -4.11
N GLN A 463 4.88 4.33 -2.98
CA GLN A 463 3.82 5.25 -2.62
C GLN A 463 4.26 6.15 -1.48
N ALA A 464 3.81 7.39 -1.48
CA ALA A 464 4.05 8.31 -0.38
C ALA A 464 2.98 9.40 -0.35
N VAL A 465 2.63 9.89 0.85
CA VAL A 465 1.99 11.21 0.91
C VAL A 465 2.87 12.23 0.19
N ALA A 466 2.25 13.20 -0.47
CA ALA A 466 2.96 14.09 -1.39
C ALA A 466 4.15 14.82 -0.73
N SER A 467 4.10 15.10 0.58
CA SER A 467 5.20 15.73 1.30
C SER A 467 6.47 14.86 1.41
N LEU A 468 6.35 13.52 1.34
CA LEU A 468 7.46 12.56 1.44
C LEU A 468 7.91 12.01 0.07
N ALA A 469 7.16 12.25 -1.00
CA ALA A 469 7.46 11.74 -2.33
C ALA A 469 8.86 12.13 -2.83
N PRO A 470 9.35 13.39 -2.68
CA PRO A 470 10.71 13.76 -3.08
C PRO A 470 11.80 12.98 -2.33
N MET A 471 11.61 12.70 -1.03
CA MET A 471 12.56 11.92 -0.22
C MET A 471 12.63 10.47 -0.71
N LEU A 472 11.51 9.84 -1.01
CA LEU A 472 11.46 8.48 -1.55
C LEU A 472 12.22 8.39 -2.88
N VAL A 473 11.97 9.34 -3.79
CA VAL A 473 12.65 9.41 -5.08
C VAL A 473 14.16 9.63 -4.91
N GLU A 474 14.57 10.49 -3.98
CA GLU A 474 16.00 10.69 -3.70
C GLU A 474 16.64 9.44 -3.09
N ALA A 475 16.02 8.82 -2.10
CA ALA A 475 16.53 7.60 -1.46
C ALA A 475 16.76 6.47 -2.46
N SER A 476 15.87 6.33 -3.47
CA SER A 476 16.01 5.32 -4.52
C SER A 476 17.30 5.47 -5.35
N ARG A 477 17.97 6.62 -5.32
CA ARG A 477 19.27 6.85 -5.98
C ARG A 477 20.46 6.27 -5.21
N SER A 478 20.29 6.02 -3.90
CA SER A 478 21.36 5.55 -3.02
C SER A 478 21.41 4.03 -2.87
N VAL A 479 20.45 3.32 -3.43
CA VAL A 479 20.40 1.84 -3.42
C VAL A 479 20.56 1.27 -4.82
N GLN A 480 21.19 0.08 -4.92
CA GLN A 480 21.52 -0.55 -6.20
C GLN A 480 20.52 -1.65 -6.54
N ASP A 481 19.88 -1.52 -7.70
CA ASP A 481 19.06 -2.59 -8.28
C ASP A 481 19.94 -3.78 -8.72
N PRO A 482 19.45 -5.03 -8.61
CA PRO A 482 20.18 -6.22 -9.06
C PRO A 482 20.64 -6.19 -10.53
N SER A 483 20.10 -5.32 -11.37
CA SER A 483 20.58 -5.10 -12.76
C SER A 483 21.89 -4.31 -12.85
N GLY A 484 22.41 -3.78 -11.74
CA GLY A 484 23.61 -2.94 -11.68
C GLY A 484 23.37 -1.45 -11.92
N LYS A 485 22.12 -1.01 -12.01
CA LYS A 485 21.70 0.39 -12.05
C LYS A 485 21.32 0.86 -10.66
N THR A 486 21.10 2.18 -10.47
CA THR A 486 20.40 2.65 -9.29
C THR A 486 18.93 2.16 -9.33
N LEU A 487 18.30 1.98 -8.17
CA LEU A 487 16.87 1.70 -8.11
C LEU A 487 16.08 2.80 -8.82
N TYR A 488 16.46 4.06 -8.67
CA TYR A 488 15.86 5.19 -9.39
C TYR A 488 15.82 4.99 -10.92
N ASP A 489 16.94 4.57 -11.52
CA ASP A 489 17.02 4.38 -12.97
C ASP A 489 16.19 3.16 -13.42
N ALA A 490 16.16 2.10 -12.62
CA ALA A 490 15.33 0.93 -12.87
C ALA A 490 13.83 1.28 -12.77
N TRP A 491 13.44 1.99 -11.72
CA TRP A 491 12.08 2.47 -11.48
C TRP A 491 11.58 3.38 -12.61
N LYS A 492 12.38 4.39 -12.96
CA LYS A 492 12.06 5.29 -14.07
C LYS A 492 11.84 4.54 -15.40
N ALA A 493 12.67 3.54 -15.68
CA ALA A 493 12.53 2.74 -16.90
C ALA A 493 11.26 1.88 -16.89
N THR A 494 10.88 1.33 -15.74
CA THR A 494 9.63 0.56 -15.57
C THR A 494 8.42 1.46 -15.75
N THR A 495 8.36 2.59 -15.04
CA THR A 495 7.25 3.55 -15.13
C THR A 495 7.04 4.05 -16.56
N ALA A 496 8.12 4.35 -17.30
CA ALA A 496 8.03 4.78 -18.70
C ALA A 496 7.46 3.68 -19.60
N ARG A 497 7.91 2.44 -19.43
CA ARG A 497 7.42 1.28 -20.20
C ARG A 497 5.93 1.00 -19.91
N ASP A 498 5.51 1.07 -18.65
CA ASP A 498 4.13 0.79 -18.27
C ASP A 498 3.18 1.89 -18.78
N LYS A 499 3.63 3.14 -18.77
CA LYS A 499 2.91 4.26 -19.41
C LYS A 499 2.75 4.07 -20.92
N GLU A 500 3.82 3.64 -21.65
CA GLU A 500 3.76 3.36 -23.08
C GLU A 500 2.82 2.17 -23.39
N ALA A 501 2.78 1.17 -22.52
CA ALA A 501 1.92 0.01 -22.65
C ALA A 501 0.45 0.27 -22.25
N GLY A 502 0.11 1.47 -21.76
CA GLY A 502 -1.21 1.80 -21.25
C GLY A 502 -1.61 0.94 -20.04
N LYS A 503 -0.62 0.37 -19.36
CA LYS A 503 -0.85 -0.43 -18.17
C LYS A 503 -1.11 0.47 -16.97
N GLN A 504 -2.15 0.18 -16.24
CA GLN A 504 -2.34 0.68 -14.88
C GLN A 504 -1.32 0.01 -13.96
N SER A 505 -0.77 0.73 -13.02
CA SER A 505 0.21 0.19 -12.06
C SER A 505 -0.42 -0.90 -11.19
N GLY A 506 0.39 -1.86 -10.80
CA GLY A 506 0.14 -3.17 -10.23
C GLY A 506 -0.92 -3.36 -9.15
N GLN A 507 -1.09 -4.60 -8.78
CA GLN A 507 -2.21 -5.21 -8.05
C GLN A 507 -2.60 -4.60 -6.70
N MET A 508 -1.75 -3.90 -6.00
CA MET A 508 -2.09 -3.34 -4.69
C MET A 508 -2.96 -2.09 -4.74
N ASN A 509 -2.91 -1.37 -5.83
CA ASN A 509 -3.68 -0.15 -5.97
C ASN A 509 -4.18 -0.04 -7.39
N ASP A 510 -5.47 -0.12 -7.52
CA ASP A 510 -6.21 0.32 -8.69
C ASP A 510 -6.09 1.86 -8.83
N SER A 511 -4.88 2.36 -8.56
CA SER A 511 -4.51 3.75 -8.70
C SER A 511 -4.43 4.03 -10.19
N GLY A 512 -5.47 4.68 -10.67
CA GLY A 512 -5.49 5.18 -12.05
C GLY A 512 -4.21 5.96 -12.35
N VAL A 513 -3.82 5.85 -13.60
CA VAL A 513 -2.78 6.62 -14.31
C VAL A 513 -1.89 7.50 -13.43
N SER A 514 -0.64 7.04 -13.21
CA SER A 514 0.45 7.89 -12.72
C SER A 514 0.45 9.23 -13.50
N ASP A 515 0.40 10.34 -12.79
CA ASP A 515 0.51 11.70 -13.33
C ASP A 515 1.88 12.01 -13.97
N GLY A 516 2.76 11.01 -14.01
CA GLY A 516 4.12 11.10 -14.53
C GLY A 516 5.16 11.38 -13.46
N THR A 517 4.78 11.47 -12.18
CA THR A 517 5.69 11.41 -11.04
C THR A 517 6.13 9.96 -10.81
N LEU A 518 7.34 9.74 -10.28
CA LEU A 518 7.81 8.39 -9.98
C LEU A 518 7.08 7.81 -8.77
N ALA A 519 7.01 8.56 -7.68
CA ALA A 519 6.27 8.14 -6.49
C ALA A 519 4.77 8.35 -6.70
N ASP A 520 3.99 7.31 -6.44
CA ASP A 520 2.53 7.42 -6.44
C ASP A 520 2.09 8.16 -5.17
N THR A 521 1.41 9.31 -5.38
CA THR A 521 0.89 10.15 -4.30
C THR A 521 -0.60 9.96 -4.07
N ARG A 522 -1.22 8.98 -4.71
CA ARG A 522 -2.61 8.61 -4.54
C ARG A 522 -2.69 7.40 -3.62
N ILE A 523 -2.99 7.64 -2.36
CA ILE A 523 -2.98 6.61 -1.34
C ILE A 523 -4.40 6.12 -1.07
N GLY A 524 -4.61 4.83 -1.33
CA GLY A 524 -5.86 4.14 -1.00
C GLY A 524 -5.84 3.52 0.40
N SER A 525 -6.42 2.36 0.50
CA SER A 525 -6.47 1.50 1.69
C SER A 525 -5.98 0.10 1.31
N GLY A 526 -6.21 -0.87 2.17
CA GLY A 526 -5.93 -2.28 1.89
C GLY A 526 -4.60 -2.76 2.47
N SER A 527 -4.00 -1.99 3.39
CA SER A 527 -2.86 -2.40 4.21
C SER A 527 -2.76 -1.56 5.49
N ASP A 528 -1.83 -1.89 6.36
CA ASP A 528 -1.64 -1.39 7.71
C ASP A 528 -1.38 0.12 7.83
N HIS A 529 -1.05 0.80 6.73
CA HIS A 529 -0.88 2.27 6.72
C HIS A 529 -2.19 3.04 6.98
N THR A 530 -3.34 2.38 6.82
CA THR A 530 -4.67 3.01 6.85
C THR A 530 -4.94 3.73 8.17
N VAL A 531 -4.66 3.12 9.33
CA VAL A 531 -4.89 3.75 10.63
C VAL A 531 -3.98 4.95 10.84
N PHE A 532 -2.73 4.87 10.42
CA PHE A 532 -1.75 5.95 10.58
C PHE A 532 -2.16 7.19 9.79
N LEU A 533 -2.53 7.02 8.53
CA LEU A 533 -2.95 8.12 7.66
C LEU A 533 -4.36 8.60 8.00
N ASN A 534 -5.33 7.69 7.94
CA ASN A 534 -6.74 8.08 7.90
C ASN A 534 -7.35 8.36 9.27
N PHE A 535 -6.78 7.83 10.37
CA PHE A 535 -7.29 8.04 11.73
C PHE A 535 -6.39 8.93 12.57
N VAL A 536 -5.07 8.75 12.45
CA VAL A 536 -4.08 9.45 13.30
C VAL A 536 -3.52 10.70 12.62
N GLY A 537 -3.39 10.75 11.29
CA GLY A 537 -2.78 11.83 10.52
C GLY A 537 -1.24 11.78 10.58
N VAL A 538 -0.66 10.60 10.48
CA VAL A 538 0.78 10.39 10.34
C VAL A 538 1.10 10.22 8.85
N PRO A 539 2.12 10.95 8.31
CA PRO A 539 2.56 10.75 6.92
C PRO A 539 3.01 9.32 6.67
N VAL A 540 2.63 8.75 5.51
CA VAL A 540 2.92 7.35 5.20
C VAL A 540 3.70 7.18 3.90
N LEU A 541 4.48 6.07 3.85
CA LEU A 541 5.10 5.53 2.64
C LEU A 541 4.73 4.05 2.52
N GLY A 542 4.55 3.56 1.28
CA GLY A 542 4.37 2.15 0.94
C GLY A 542 5.40 1.73 -0.10
N LEU A 543 6.01 0.55 0.07
CA LEU A 543 7.08 0.05 -0.79
C LEU A 543 6.78 -1.38 -1.21
N GLN A 544 6.96 -1.66 -2.52
CA GLN A 544 6.73 -2.98 -3.09
C GLN A 544 7.52 -3.19 -4.39
N PHE A 545 7.92 -4.44 -4.64
CA PHE A 545 8.33 -4.89 -5.97
C PHE A 545 7.29 -5.84 -6.53
N ASP A 546 6.71 -5.58 -7.68
CA ASP A 546 5.72 -6.43 -8.31
C ASP A 546 6.24 -7.22 -9.51
N GLY A 547 5.45 -8.21 -9.93
CA GLY A 547 5.68 -9.04 -11.09
C GLY A 547 4.46 -9.88 -11.46
N PRO A 548 4.61 -10.83 -12.41
CA PRO A 548 3.55 -11.80 -12.67
C PRO A 548 3.26 -12.65 -11.45
N TYR A 549 2.11 -12.45 -10.83
CA TYR A 549 1.71 -13.09 -9.58
C TYR A 549 0.23 -13.50 -9.66
N GLY A 550 -0.03 -14.79 -9.86
CA GLY A 550 -1.39 -15.31 -10.03
C GLY A 550 -1.79 -16.32 -8.95
N VAL A 551 -1.11 -16.32 -7.79
CA VAL A 551 -1.38 -17.27 -6.69
C VAL A 551 -1.79 -16.59 -5.39
N TYR A 552 -2.14 -15.30 -5.46
CA TYR A 552 -2.53 -14.47 -4.33
C TYR A 552 -3.56 -15.14 -3.42
N HIS A 553 -3.31 -15.12 -2.10
CA HIS A 553 -4.17 -15.68 -1.04
C HIS A 553 -4.50 -17.17 -1.17
N SER A 554 -3.69 -17.93 -1.90
CA SER A 554 -3.88 -19.38 -2.09
C SER A 554 -2.79 -20.20 -1.41
N ALA A 555 -2.98 -21.53 -1.39
CA ALA A 555 -1.94 -22.43 -0.91
C ALA A 555 -0.71 -22.50 -1.82
N TYR A 556 -0.80 -21.97 -3.06
CA TYR A 556 0.33 -21.90 -3.99
C TYR A 556 1.19 -20.66 -3.79
N ASP A 557 0.77 -19.71 -2.95
CA ASP A 557 1.61 -18.60 -2.48
C ASP A 557 2.47 -19.07 -1.31
N ASP A 558 3.63 -19.65 -1.63
CA ASP A 558 4.47 -20.38 -0.70
C ASP A 558 5.96 -20.20 -0.98
N PHE A 559 6.79 -20.94 -0.25
CA PHE A 559 8.25 -20.94 -0.44
C PHE A 559 8.66 -21.43 -1.83
N PHE A 560 7.96 -22.44 -2.37
CA PHE A 560 8.25 -22.96 -3.71
C PHE A 560 8.04 -21.88 -4.76
N TRP A 561 6.89 -21.18 -4.72
CA TRP A 561 6.56 -20.13 -5.68
C TRP A 561 7.61 -19.00 -5.65
N MET A 562 7.92 -18.50 -4.45
CA MET A 562 8.88 -17.42 -4.29
C MET A 562 10.27 -17.81 -4.82
N ASN A 563 10.72 -19.02 -4.48
CA ASN A 563 12.04 -19.51 -4.85
C ASN A 563 12.18 -19.84 -6.34
N HIS A 564 11.05 -19.97 -7.09
CA HIS A 564 11.06 -20.27 -8.53
C HIS A 564 10.65 -19.09 -9.41
N PHE A 565 9.77 -18.21 -8.96
CA PHE A 565 9.14 -17.20 -9.79
C PHE A 565 9.26 -15.77 -9.24
N GLY A 566 9.00 -15.56 -7.96
CA GLY A 566 8.97 -14.23 -7.35
C GLY A 566 10.36 -13.61 -7.28
N ASP A 567 11.23 -14.16 -6.44
CA ASP A 567 12.63 -13.71 -6.29
C ASP A 567 13.57 -14.89 -6.02
N PRO A 568 13.89 -15.71 -7.03
CA PRO A 568 14.68 -16.93 -6.87
C PRO A 568 16.04 -16.76 -6.18
N GLY A 569 16.59 -15.55 -6.21
CA GLY A 569 17.86 -15.20 -5.61
C GLY A 569 17.77 -14.37 -4.35
N TYR A 570 16.58 -14.05 -3.87
CA TYR A 570 16.31 -13.17 -2.72
C TYR A 570 17.03 -11.81 -2.79
N ARG A 571 17.29 -11.35 -4.00
CA ARG A 571 18.00 -10.09 -4.24
C ARG A 571 17.09 -8.87 -4.12
N TYR A 572 15.83 -9.01 -4.49
CA TYR A 572 14.83 -7.95 -4.35
C TYR A 572 14.33 -7.83 -2.91
N HIS A 573 14.24 -8.93 -2.16
CA HIS A 573 14.08 -8.88 -0.69
C HIS A 573 15.21 -8.09 -0.04
N THR A 574 16.47 -8.42 -0.38
CA THR A 574 17.64 -7.72 0.17
C THR A 574 17.60 -6.22 -0.19
N LEU A 575 17.24 -5.90 -1.43
CA LEU A 575 17.09 -4.51 -1.87
C LEU A 575 15.96 -3.79 -1.11
N MET A 576 14.85 -4.48 -0.83
CA MET A 576 13.77 -3.94 -0.01
C MET A 576 14.26 -3.62 1.40
N SER A 577 14.96 -4.55 2.08
CA SER A 577 15.56 -4.30 3.40
C SER A 577 16.50 -3.10 3.39
N GLN A 578 17.31 -2.96 2.32
CA GLN A 578 18.23 -1.83 2.16
C GLN A 578 17.49 -0.51 1.98
N LEU A 579 16.49 -0.44 1.08
CA LEU A 579 15.71 0.78 0.84
C LEU A 579 14.92 1.18 2.07
N TRP A 580 14.24 0.23 2.70
CA TRP A 580 13.43 0.48 3.90
C TRP A 580 14.29 1.06 5.02
N GLY A 581 15.47 0.47 5.25
CA GLY A 581 16.40 0.97 6.26
C GLY A 581 17.00 2.34 5.93
N VAL A 582 17.35 2.61 4.67
CA VAL A 582 17.81 3.93 4.23
C VAL A 582 16.74 5.00 4.50
N LEU A 583 15.49 4.74 4.17
CA LEU A 583 14.38 5.67 4.44
C LEU A 583 14.20 5.89 5.95
N ALA A 584 14.25 4.82 6.75
CA ALA A 584 14.15 4.91 8.20
C ALA A 584 15.31 5.70 8.81
N LEU A 585 16.55 5.48 8.35
CA LEU A 585 17.74 6.19 8.80
C LEU A 585 17.69 7.67 8.42
N ARG A 586 17.31 8.01 7.20
CA ARG A 586 17.16 9.42 6.77
C ARG A 586 16.13 10.17 7.60
N LEU A 587 14.96 9.60 7.83
CA LEU A 587 13.96 10.22 8.69
C LEU A 587 14.44 10.34 10.13
N SER A 588 15.12 9.31 10.65
CA SER A 588 15.57 9.31 12.03
C SER A 588 16.76 10.23 12.28
N ASN A 589 17.64 10.46 11.30
CA ASN A 589 18.90 11.20 11.44
C ASN A 589 18.87 12.62 10.89
N SER A 590 17.87 12.99 10.07
CA SER A 590 17.79 14.32 9.45
C SER A 590 17.87 15.45 10.47
N ASP A 591 18.57 16.52 10.12
CA ASP A 591 18.61 17.76 10.90
C ASP A 591 17.26 18.46 10.85
N ILE A 592 16.71 18.61 9.66
CA ILE A 592 15.35 19.07 9.39
C ILE A 592 14.60 17.96 8.65
N LEU A 593 13.39 17.63 9.07
CA LEU A 593 12.59 16.60 8.42
C LEU A 593 12.35 16.93 6.94
N PRO A 594 12.54 15.96 6.02
CA PRO A 594 12.56 16.20 4.58
C PRO A 594 11.16 16.26 3.96
N PHE A 595 10.26 17.06 4.53
CA PHE A 595 8.91 17.29 4.01
C PHE A 595 8.91 18.40 2.96
N ASP A 596 8.21 18.16 1.83
CA ASP A 596 7.97 19.16 0.78
C ASP A 596 6.49 19.53 0.68
N PHE A 597 6.13 20.67 1.23
CA PHE A 597 4.74 21.14 1.23
C PHE A 597 4.34 21.87 -0.06
N ALA A 598 5.29 22.28 -0.89
CA ALA A 598 4.98 22.83 -2.21
C ALA A 598 4.49 21.71 -3.15
N THR A 599 5.15 20.56 -3.14
CA THR A 599 4.69 19.34 -3.85
C THR A 599 3.32 18.90 -3.34
N TYR A 600 3.07 19.00 -2.04
CA TYR A 600 1.75 18.70 -1.46
C TYR A 600 0.64 19.60 -2.03
N ALA A 601 0.88 20.92 -2.11
CA ALA A 601 -0.08 21.87 -2.65
C ALA A 601 -0.41 21.60 -4.13
N GLN A 602 0.61 21.24 -4.93
CA GLN A 602 0.45 20.89 -6.35
C GLN A 602 -0.42 19.64 -6.50
N ASN A 603 -0.24 18.65 -5.64
CA ASN A 603 -1.04 17.43 -5.63
C ASN A 603 -2.52 17.71 -5.28
N ILE A 604 -2.79 18.54 -4.25
CA ILE A 604 -4.15 18.96 -3.92
C ILE A 604 -4.82 19.73 -5.08
N ARG A 605 -4.07 20.61 -5.75
CA ARG A 605 -4.55 21.34 -6.94
C ARG A 605 -4.97 20.38 -8.05
N GLN A 606 -4.19 19.32 -8.27
CA GLN A 606 -4.52 18.29 -9.25
C GLN A 606 -5.83 17.61 -8.89
N PHE A 607 -6.03 17.18 -7.63
CA PHE A 607 -7.26 16.52 -7.18
C PHE A 607 -8.49 17.40 -7.38
N VAL A 608 -8.41 18.69 -7.03
CA VAL A 608 -9.50 19.64 -7.25
C VAL A 608 -9.79 19.80 -8.74
N SER A 609 -8.76 19.95 -9.58
CA SER A 609 -8.94 20.10 -11.03
C SER A 609 -9.55 18.85 -11.69
N GLU A 610 -9.22 17.66 -11.21
CA GLU A 610 -9.83 16.41 -11.69
C GLU A 610 -11.29 16.30 -11.28
N LEU A 611 -11.61 16.66 -10.04
CA LEU A 611 -12.99 16.70 -9.56
C LEU A 611 -13.86 17.65 -10.42
N GLU A 612 -13.34 18.83 -10.76
CA GLU A 612 -14.02 19.79 -11.63
C GLU A 612 -14.26 19.25 -13.04
N LYS A 613 -13.25 18.58 -13.63
CA LYS A 613 -13.35 18.01 -14.98
C LYS A 613 -14.36 16.87 -15.05
N ASN A 614 -14.43 16.06 -14.01
CA ASN A 614 -15.30 14.89 -13.96
C ASN A 614 -16.74 15.24 -13.55
N SER A 615 -16.99 16.49 -13.13
CA SER A 615 -18.30 16.96 -12.69
C SER A 615 -18.75 18.21 -13.46
N PRO A 616 -19.27 18.05 -14.70
CA PRO A 616 -19.60 19.17 -15.60
C PRO A 616 -20.62 20.18 -15.03
N VAL A 617 -21.31 19.84 -13.95
CA VAL A 617 -22.24 20.75 -13.25
C VAL A 617 -21.50 21.85 -12.46
N ILE A 618 -20.25 21.62 -12.07
CA ILE A 618 -19.42 22.60 -11.34
C ILE A 618 -19.08 23.79 -12.27
N LEU A 619 -18.92 23.54 -13.55
CA LEU A 619 -18.53 24.55 -14.57
C LEU A 619 -19.68 25.40 -15.09
N SER A 620 -20.94 25.09 -14.78
CA SER A 620 -22.10 25.80 -15.36
C SER A 620 -22.45 27.17 -14.71
N GLY A 621 -21.59 27.66 -13.80
CA GLY A 621 -21.62 29.07 -13.35
C GLY A 621 -21.12 30.09 -14.38
N ALA A 622 -20.55 29.62 -15.50
CA ALA A 622 -20.12 30.43 -16.65
C ALA A 622 -20.87 29.97 -17.90
N THR A 623 -21.89 30.72 -18.26
CA THR A 623 -22.62 30.80 -19.57
C THR A 623 -22.28 29.76 -20.63
N GLY A 624 -23.21 28.84 -20.85
CA GLY A 624 -23.68 28.34 -22.15
C GLY A 624 -22.69 27.75 -23.15
N SER A 625 -22.64 26.45 -23.23
CA SER A 625 -22.93 25.65 -24.44
C SER A 625 -22.58 24.19 -24.21
N ARG A 626 -23.53 23.32 -24.46
CA ARG A 626 -23.35 21.88 -24.50
C ARG A 626 -22.39 21.48 -25.62
N SER A 627 -21.37 20.68 -25.29
CA SER A 627 -20.79 19.73 -26.24
C SER A 627 -20.84 18.35 -25.61
N GLU A 628 -21.60 17.48 -26.22
CA GLU A 628 -21.63 16.04 -25.94
C GLU A 628 -20.30 15.42 -26.31
N LYS A 629 -19.65 14.73 -25.38
CA LYS A 629 -18.94 13.46 -25.49
C LYS A 629 -17.85 13.35 -24.43
N SER A 630 -18.16 12.72 -23.30
CA SER A 630 -17.19 11.84 -22.64
C SER A 630 -17.98 10.63 -22.13
N LYS A 631 -17.62 9.47 -22.64
CA LYS A 631 -18.12 8.18 -22.24
C LYS A 631 -17.15 7.64 -21.18
N ASP A 632 -17.41 7.99 -19.93
CA ASP A 632 -16.95 7.21 -18.78
C ASP A 632 -18.10 7.12 -17.79
N PRO A 633 -18.56 5.92 -17.45
CA PRO A 633 -19.67 5.78 -16.52
C PRO A 633 -19.17 5.97 -15.09
N SER A 634 -19.51 7.11 -14.48
CA SER A 634 -19.43 7.25 -13.02
C SER A 634 -20.38 6.26 -12.35
N PRO A 635 -19.94 5.52 -11.32
CA PRO A 635 -20.79 4.56 -10.63
C PRO A 635 -21.95 5.25 -9.92
N ALA A 636 -23.16 4.75 -10.18
CA ALA A 636 -24.36 5.24 -9.56
C ALA A 636 -24.34 5.12 -8.03
N CYS A 637 -24.85 6.14 -7.38
CA CYS A 637 -24.91 6.29 -5.92
C CYS A 637 -25.45 5.06 -5.18
N VAL A 638 -24.62 4.43 -4.35
CA VAL A 638 -24.93 3.20 -3.59
C VAL A 638 -25.71 3.47 -2.28
N THR A 639 -26.09 4.72 -1.95
CA THR A 639 -26.68 5.08 -0.65
C THR A 639 -28.07 5.68 -0.68
N CYS A 640 -28.76 5.75 -1.82
CA CYS A 640 -30.08 6.38 -1.87
C CYS A 640 -31.24 5.38 -1.74
N VAL A 641 -31.65 5.06 -0.52
CA VAL A 641 -33.05 4.69 -0.21
C VAL A 641 -33.50 5.43 1.05
N SER A 642 -34.04 6.61 0.89
CA SER A 642 -35.07 7.13 1.78
C SER A 642 -36.02 8.00 0.97
N LYS A 643 -37.29 7.71 1.13
CA LYS A 643 -38.43 8.33 0.43
C LYS A 643 -38.46 9.82 0.69
N GLY A 644 -38.77 10.55 -0.41
CA GLY A 644 -38.81 11.96 -0.53
C GLY A 644 -39.79 12.73 0.33
N SER A 645 -39.56 14.01 0.36
CA SER A 645 -40.59 15.02 0.26
C SER A 645 -40.02 16.15 -0.58
N SER A 646 -40.74 16.48 -1.62
CA SER A 646 -40.51 17.62 -2.49
C SER A 646 -40.68 18.91 -1.70
N ASN A 647 -39.60 19.70 -1.57
CA ASN A 647 -39.75 21.14 -1.35
C ASN A 647 -38.87 21.84 -2.39
N GLN A 648 -39.51 22.47 -3.36
CA GLN A 648 -38.89 23.36 -4.33
C GLN A 648 -38.47 24.65 -3.61
N GLY A 649 -37.17 24.80 -3.39
CA GLY A 649 -36.54 26.08 -3.12
C GLY A 649 -35.36 26.20 -4.09
N SER A 650 -35.44 27.14 -5.03
CA SER A 650 -34.36 27.46 -5.95
C SER A 650 -33.13 27.97 -5.18
N SER A 651 -32.14 27.13 -4.94
CA SER A 651 -30.83 27.57 -4.53
C SER A 651 -29.82 27.13 -5.59
N SER A 652 -28.83 27.95 -5.85
CA SER A 652 -27.79 27.78 -6.88
C SER A 652 -27.20 26.37 -6.84
N THR A 653 -27.30 25.67 -7.97
CA THR A 653 -26.85 24.27 -8.15
C THR A 653 -25.36 24.15 -8.50
N ALA A 654 -24.53 25.13 -8.16
CA ALA A 654 -23.10 25.15 -8.48
C ALA A 654 -22.26 25.17 -7.20
N LEU A 655 -21.32 24.24 -7.10
CA LEU A 655 -20.28 24.23 -6.09
C LEU A 655 -19.27 25.35 -6.36
N ASP A 656 -18.98 26.19 -5.36
CA ASP A 656 -17.96 27.24 -5.46
C ASP A 656 -16.64 26.79 -4.83
N LEU A 657 -15.62 26.59 -5.67
CA LEU A 657 -14.27 26.18 -5.28
C LEU A 657 -13.23 27.31 -5.37
N LYS A 658 -13.60 28.54 -5.75
CA LYS A 658 -12.66 29.67 -5.89
C LYS A 658 -11.88 29.97 -4.61
N GLY A 659 -12.56 29.86 -3.45
CA GLY A 659 -11.91 30.01 -2.15
C GLY A 659 -10.90 28.93 -1.84
N VAL A 660 -11.15 27.70 -2.31
CA VAL A 660 -10.23 26.56 -2.20
C VAL A 660 -9.00 26.77 -3.09
N GLU A 661 -9.18 27.16 -4.36
CA GLU A 661 -8.09 27.42 -5.31
C GLU A 661 -7.15 28.53 -4.82
N THR A 662 -7.71 29.60 -4.24
CA THR A 662 -6.93 30.69 -3.63
C THR A 662 -6.11 30.13 -2.45
N ALA A 663 -6.73 29.38 -1.55
CA ALA A 663 -6.06 28.79 -0.38
C ALA A 663 -4.97 27.79 -0.78
N ILE A 664 -5.14 27.01 -1.85
CA ILE A 664 -4.11 26.13 -2.41
C ILE A 664 -2.90 26.97 -2.89
N SER A 665 -3.15 28.09 -3.59
CA SER A 665 -2.07 28.96 -4.09
C SER A 665 -1.27 29.61 -2.96
N ASP A 666 -1.94 29.99 -1.89
CA ASP A 666 -1.31 30.56 -0.69
C ASP A 666 -0.48 29.49 0.05
N PHE A 667 -1.01 28.27 0.16
CA PHE A 667 -0.32 27.13 0.76
C PHE A 667 0.93 26.76 -0.05
N GLU A 668 0.83 26.66 -1.38
CA GLU A 668 1.97 26.42 -2.29
C GLU A 668 3.06 27.47 -2.12
N SER A 669 2.69 28.76 -2.16
CA SER A 669 3.63 29.86 -1.99
C SER A 669 4.32 29.83 -0.63
N SER A 670 3.60 29.46 0.44
CA SER A 670 4.16 29.32 1.78
C SER A 670 5.10 28.11 1.88
N GLY A 671 4.75 26.98 1.25
CA GLY A 671 5.62 25.81 1.13
C GLY A 671 6.92 26.11 0.40
N GLN A 672 6.86 26.81 -0.74
CA GLN A 672 8.05 27.21 -1.51
C GLN A 672 8.96 28.13 -0.69
N ARG A 673 8.42 29.12 0.03
CA ARG A 673 9.21 30.00 0.91
C ARG A 673 9.89 29.19 2.02
N LEU A 674 9.18 28.29 2.66
CA LEU A 674 9.73 27.47 3.73
C LEU A 674 10.86 26.56 3.20
N ASN A 675 10.67 25.90 2.04
CA ASN A 675 11.68 25.05 1.40
C ASN A 675 12.97 25.85 1.13
N LEU A 676 12.84 27.09 0.61
CA LEU A 676 14.00 27.96 0.36
C LEU A 676 14.71 28.36 1.66
N SER A 677 13.98 28.66 2.72
CA SER A 677 14.54 29.01 4.03
C SER A 677 15.26 27.83 4.68
N ILE A 678 14.68 26.64 4.61
CA ILE A 678 15.29 25.39 5.08
C ILE A 678 16.58 25.08 4.29
N ALA A 679 16.56 25.21 2.96
CA ALA A 679 17.74 24.98 2.14
C ALA A 679 18.89 25.92 2.50
N ARG A 680 18.62 27.22 2.76
CA ARG A 680 19.61 28.18 3.24
C ARG A 680 20.15 27.80 4.62
N LEU A 681 19.28 27.44 5.56
CA LEU A 681 19.64 26.99 6.91
C LEU A 681 20.60 25.80 6.85
N LEU A 682 20.24 24.75 6.11
CA LEU A 682 21.03 23.55 5.94
C LEU A 682 22.41 23.85 5.30
N SER A 683 22.45 24.75 4.32
CA SER A 683 23.70 25.15 3.64
C SER A 683 24.62 25.98 4.53
N ALA A 684 24.10 26.66 5.55
CA ALA A 684 24.87 27.50 6.45
C ALA A 684 25.71 26.70 7.49
N GLY A 685 25.40 25.42 7.68
CA GLY A 685 26.15 24.55 8.60
C GLY A 685 25.34 24.15 9.86
N PRO A 686 25.97 24.01 11.01
CA PRO A 686 25.31 23.49 12.21
C PRO A 686 24.08 24.30 12.60
N ILE A 687 23.00 23.60 12.93
CA ILE A 687 21.69 24.18 13.28
C ILE A 687 21.52 24.15 14.79
N ASP A 688 20.99 25.21 15.37
CA ASP A 688 20.59 25.21 16.78
C ASP A 688 19.55 24.11 17.04
N PRO A 689 19.77 23.23 18.03
CA PRO A 689 18.86 22.09 18.28
C PRO A 689 17.42 22.51 18.63
N LYS A 690 17.24 23.68 19.30
CA LYS A 690 15.88 24.16 19.65
C LYS A 690 15.15 24.67 18.41
N LEU A 691 15.88 25.36 17.53
CA LEU A 691 15.33 25.79 16.25
C LEU A 691 14.94 24.59 15.41
N ALA A 692 15.83 23.59 15.27
CA ALA A 692 15.53 22.35 14.55
C ALA A 692 14.28 21.65 15.12
N ALA A 693 14.18 21.51 16.44
CA ALA A 693 13.01 20.91 17.09
C ALA A 693 11.72 21.69 16.80
N THR A 694 11.75 23.03 16.88
CA THR A 694 10.58 23.87 16.58
C THR A 694 10.10 23.67 15.14
N ILE A 695 11.02 23.66 14.18
CA ILE A 695 10.70 23.49 12.75
C ILE A 695 10.17 22.07 12.52
N ASN A 696 10.81 21.05 13.04
CA ASN A 696 10.42 19.65 12.85
C ASN A 696 9.05 19.35 13.46
N HIS A 697 8.79 19.74 14.71
CA HIS A 697 7.49 19.51 15.35
C HIS A 697 6.36 20.30 14.65
N GLY A 698 6.66 21.54 14.18
CA GLY A 698 5.70 22.30 13.39
C GLY A 698 5.41 21.63 12.05
N ALA A 699 6.43 21.14 11.33
CA ALA A 699 6.27 20.45 10.06
C ALA A 699 5.41 19.17 10.20
N MET A 700 5.57 18.42 11.29
CA MET A 700 4.74 17.26 11.59
C MET A 700 3.24 17.60 11.75
N GLN A 701 2.88 18.81 12.18
CA GLN A 701 1.47 19.21 12.36
C GLN A 701 0.71 19.37 11.05
N VAL A 702 1.39 19.56 9.92
CA VAL A 702 0.73 19.74 8.61
C VAL A 702 -0.19 18.55 8.30
N GLU A 703 0.29 17.32 8.49
CA GLU A 703 -0.52 16.12 8.21
C GLU A 703 -1.71 15.99 9.17
N ARG A 704 -1.52 16.37 10.46
CA ARG A 704 -2.59 16.32 11.48
C ARG A 704 -3.72 17.31 11.18
N ASN A 705 -3.38 18.44 10.55
CA ASN A 705 -4.36 19.46 10.18
C ASN A 705 -5.27 19.04 9.01
N TRP A 706 -4.96 17.94 8.32
CA TRP A 706 -5.87 17.34 7.34
C TRP A 706 -6.93 16.44 7.97
N LEU A 707 -6.95 16.26 9.29
CA LEU A 707 -7.97 15.47 9.97
C LEU A 707 -9.21 16.31 10.29
N ASN A 708 -10.39 15.85 9.81
CA ASN A 708 -11.67 16.30 10.31
C ASN A 708 -12.07 15.45 11.53
N PRO A 709 -12.25 16.01 12.73
CA PRO A 709 -12.64 15.25 13.92
C PRO A 709 -13.93 14.44 13.73
N ASP A 710 -14.90 14.97 12.98
CA ASP A 710 -16.17 14.32 12.69
C ASP A 710 -16.06 13.23 11.60
N GLY A 711 -14.91 13.09 10.96
CA GLY A 711 -14.67 12.18 9.87
C GLY A 711 -15.36 12.58 8.55
N ILE A 712 -15.35 11.65 7.59
CA ILE A 712 -16.06 11.83 6.32
C ILE A 712 -17.55 11.51 6.50
N PRO A 713 -18.47 12.22 5.81
CA PRO A 713 -19.90 11.95 5.90
C PRO A 713 -20.25 10.49 5.64
N GLY A 714 -20.89 9.82 6.61
CA GLY A 714 -21.25 8.41 6.57
C GLY A 714 -20.16 7.42 6.95
N ARG A 715 -18.92 7.87 7.17
CA ARG A 715 -17.77 7.03 7.58
C ARG A 715 -16.90 7.76 8.60
N PRO A 716 -17.37 7.97 9.83
CA PRO A 716 -16.73 8.86 10.82
C PRO A 716 -15.37 8.34 11.32
N TRP A 717 -15.06 7.08 11.12
CA TRP A 717 -13.76 6.51 11.46
C TRP A 717 -12.64 7.09 10.55
N PHE A 718 -12.93 7.31 9.26
CA PHE A 718 -12.01 7.93 8.32
C PHE A 718 -12.02 9.45 8.50
N LYS A 719 -10.92 10.01 9.01
CA LYS A 719 -10.81 11.43 9.37
C LYS A 719 -10.03 12.26 8.38
N HIS A 720 -9.18 11.66 7.57
CA HIS A 720 -8.32 12.38 6.64
C HIS A 720 -9.12 12.93 5.46
N ILE A 721 -9.05 14.26 5.22
CA ILE A 721 -9.86 14.94 4.20
C ILE A 721 -9.29 14.90 2.78
N LEU A 722 -8.00 14.51 2.62
CA LEU A 722 -7.35 14.42 1.31
C LEU A 722 -7.32 13.00 0.77
N TYR A 723 -7.16 12.00 1.64
CA TYR A 723 -7.00 10.59 1.29
C TYR A 723 -8.03 9.72 1.98
N GLY A 724 -8.58 8.75 1.26
CA GLY A 724 -9.50 7.79 1.83
C GLY A 724 -9.57 6.50 1.02
N ALA A 725 -10.18 5.48 1.61
CA ALA A 725 -10.54 4.28 0.89
C ALA A 725 -11.82 4.53 0.08
N ARG A 726 -11.90 3.99 -1.13
CA ARG A 726 -13.16 3.78 -1.82
C ARG A 726 -13.77 2.44 -1.36
N PHE A 727 -14.65 1.85 -2.11
CA PHE A 727 -15.26 0.54 -1.80
C PHE A 727 -14.30 -0.65 -2.04
N THR A 728 -13.04 -0.36 -2.37
CA THR A 728 -11.98 -1.34 -2.65
C THR A 728 -10.68 -0.83 -2.06
N TYR A 729 -9.56 -1.41 -2.43
CA TYR A 729 -8.23 -0.87 -2.12
C TYR A 729 -7.94 0.47 -2.84
N ALA A 730 -8.75 0.83 -3.85
CA ALA A 730 -8.55 2.02 -4.66
C ALA A 730 -8.62 3.30 -3.82
N HIS A 731 -7.74 4.22 -4.20
CA HIS A 731 -7.69 5.54 -3.61
C HIS A 731 -8.96 6.36 -3.90
N LEU A 732 -9.27 7.27 -3.01
CA LEU A 732 -10.28 8.31 -3.18
C LEU A 732 -9.72 9.63 -2.66
N GLU A 733 -9.45 10.55 -3.58
CA GLU A 733 -9.00 11.89 -3.23
C GLU A 733 -10.18 12.75 -2.81
N LEU A 734 -9.94 13.62 -1.82
CA LEU A 734 -10.96 14.52 -1.27
C LEU A 734 -12.26 13.77 -0.91
N PRO A 735 -12.19 12.66 -0.14
CA PRO A 735 -13.26 11.66 -0.07
C PRO A 735 -14.62 12.26 0.29
N GLY A 736 -14.71 13.14 1.28
CA GLY A 736 -15.97 13.78 1.66
C GLY A 736 -16.55 14.67 0.57
N LEU A 737 -15.69 15.41 -0.12
CA LEU A 737 -16.10 16.31 -1.21
C LEU A 737 -16.49 15.52 -2.46
N THR A 738 -15.65 14.54 -2.86
CA THR A 738 -15.88 13.73 -4.06
C THR A 738 -17.16 12.92 -3.94
N GLU A 739 -17.40 12.24 -2.80
CA GLU A 739 -18.63 11.48 -2.60
C GLU A 739 -19.88 12.34 -2.56
N ALA A 740 -19.79 13.56 -2.03
CA ALA A 740 -20.92 14.50 -2.02
C ALA A 740 -21.25 14.99 -3.44
N VAL A 741 -20.23 15.27 -4.26
CA VAL A 741 -20.39 15.66 -5.67
C VAL A 741 -20.99 14.52 -6.49
N GLU A 742 -20.52 13.28 -6.32
CA GLU A 742 -21.06 12.09 -7.00
C GLU A 742 -22.55 11.86 -6.67
N LYS A 743 -22.93 12.11 -5.41
CA LYS A 743 -24.32 12.03 -4.94
C LYS A 743 -25.17 13.24 -5.33
N GLN A 744 -24.57 14.28 -5.91
CA GLN A 744 -25.19 15.57 -6.19
C GLN A 744 -25.77 16.25 -4.92
N ASP A 745 -25.14 15.97 -3.77
CA ASP A 745 -25.49 16.62 -2.49
C ASP A 745 -24.67 17.92 -2.33
N TRP A 746 -25.14 18.96 -3.04
CA TRP A 746 -24.43 20.24 -3.14
C TRP A 746 -24.23 20.95 -1.79
N PRO A 747 -25.19 20.93 -0.85
CA PRO A 747 -24.98 21.48 0.50
C PRO A 747 -23.82 20.78 1.23
N VAL A 748 -23.76 19.45 1.20
CA VAL A 748 -22.67 18.68 1.81
C VAL A 748 -21.35 18.92 1.05
N ALA A 749 -21.38 18.96 -0.28
CA ALA A 749 -20.19 19.26 -1.09
C ALA A 749 -19.58 20.63 -0.72
N GLN A 750 -20.43 21.68 -0.59
CA GLN A 750 -19.98 23.00 -0.19
C GLN A 750 -19.42 23.03 1.24
N GLN A 751 -20.00 22.27 2.16
CA GLN A 751 -19.47 22.12 3.52
C GLN A 751 -18.10 21.45 3.51
N GLN A 752 -17.91 20.38 2.73
CA GLN A 752 -16.63 19.69 2.62
C GLN A 752 -15.55 20.56 1.94
N ALA A 753 -15.93 21.35 0.93
CA ALA A 753 -15.04 22.33 0.31
C ALA A 753 -14.60 23.42 1.32
N GLU A 754 -15.49 23.85 2.20
CA GLU A 754 -15.15 24.79 3.25
C GLU A 754 -14.21 24.18 4.30
N ILE A 755 -14.41 22.92 4.70
CA ILE A 755 -13.49 22.17 5.59
C ILE A 755 -12.10 22.12 4.97
N LEU A 756 -11.99 21.75 3.68
CA LEU A 756 -10.72 21.75 2.95
C LEU A 756 -10.07 23.14 2.94
N ARG A 757 -10.86 24.19 2.65
CA ARG A 757 -10.36 25.57 2.64
C ARG A 757 -9.80 26.00 4.00
N GLN A 758 -10.48 25.67 5.09
CA GLN A 758 -10.03 26.01 6.44
C GLN A 758 -8.74 25.25 6.81
N ALA A 759 -8.61 23.96 6.46
CA ALA A 759 -7.38 23.20 6.67
C ALA A 759 -6.19 23.78 5.88
N LEU A 760 -6.42 24.20 4.62
CA LEU A 760 -5.41 24.90 3.81
C LEU A 760 -4.96 26.22 4.46
N ILE A 761 -5.88 27.03 4.97
CA ILE A 761 -5.58 28.28 5.67
C ILE A 761 -4.78 28.01 6.94
N ALA A 762 -5.17 27.01 7.74
CA ALA A 762 -4.45 26.64 8.97
C ALA A 762 -3.02 26.22 8.65
N ASN A 763 -2.83 25.37 7.63
CA ASN A 763 -1.51 24.94 7.20
C ASN A 763 -0.69 26.07 6.59
N THR A 764 -1.29 26.97 5.80
CA THR A 764 -0.62 28.18 5.28
C THR A 764 -0.09 29.05 6.42
N LYS A 765 -0.92 29.29 7.44
CA LYS A 765 -0.50 30.03 8.63
C LYS A 765 0.68 29.35 9.33
N LEU A 766 0.58 28.04 9.57
CA LEU A 766 1.63 27.25 10.21
C LEU A 766 2.96 27.38 9.44
N LEU A 767 2.97 27.20 8.12
CA LEU A 767 4.19 27.32 7.31
C LEU A 767 4.78 28.74 7.34
N ASN A 768 3.93 29.77 7.36
CA ASN A 768 4.39 31.15 7.48
C ASN A 768 5.00 31.43 8.87
N ASP A 769 4.41 30.89 9.95
CA ASP A 769 4.95 31.02 11.31
C ASP A 769 6.34 30.35 11.40
N LEU A 770 6.49 29.14 10.82
CA LEU A 770 7.79 28.44 10.74
C LEU A 770 8.82 29.23 9.92
N ASN A 771 8.42 29.76 8.77
CA ASN A 771 9.32 30.58 7.94
C ASN A 771 9.74 31.86 8.67
N SER A 772 8.86 32.51 9.43
CA SER A 772 9.17 33.69 10.23
C SER A 772 10.18 33.38 11.34
N THR A 773 10.05 32.22 11.98
CA THR A 773 11.00 31.72 12.99
C THR A 773 12.40 31.54 12.37
N LEU A 774 12.50 30.92 11.19
CA LEU A 774 13.76 30.74 10.46
C LEU A 774 14.41 32.05 10.09
N THR A 775 13.63 33.03 9.61
CA THR A 775 14.18 34.33 9.16
C THR A 775 14.63 35.22 10.33
N ALA A 776 13.95 35.13 11.48
CA ALA A 776 14.34 35.89 12.68
C ALA A 776 15.70 35.43 13.24
N GLU A 777 15.94 34.11 13.29
CA GLU A 777 17.19 33.52 13.77
C GLU A 777 18.38 33.80 12.81
N THR A 778 18.14 33.77 11.49
CA THR A 778 19.19 34.07 10.49
C THR A 778 19.55 35.55 10.42
N ALA A 779 18.70 36.45 10.94
CA ALA A 779 18.95 37.88 11.01
C ALA A 779 19.64 38.31 12.33
N ALA A 780 19.71 37.47 13.33
CA ALA A 780 20.38 37.76 14.60
C ALA A 780 21.92 37.78 14.37
N PRO A 781 22.64 38.83 14.78
CA PRO A 781 24.11 38.86 14.66
C PRO A 781 24.70 37.70 15.48
N ALA A 782 25.64 36.96 14.89
CA ALA A 782 26.39 35.91 15.57
C ALA A 782 26.97 36.46 16.89
N LYS A 783 26.50 35.91 18.02
CA LYS A 783 26.99 36.25 19.36
C LYS A 783 28.37 35.69 19.61
#